data_974f19458fdd1cdb6eb344d8ba9aaf0c
#
_entry.id   974f19458fdd1cdb6eb344d8ba9aaf0c
#
_cell.length_a   1.000
_cell.length_b   1.000
_cell.length_c   1.000
_cell.angle_alpha   90.00
_cell.angle_beta   90.00
_cell.angle_gamma   90.00
#
_symmetry.space_group_name_H-M   'P 1'
#
loop_
_entity.id
_entity.type
_entity.pdbx_description
1 polymer ?
#
loop_
_entity_poly.entity_id
_entity_poly.type
_entity_poly.pdbx_seq_one_letter_code
_entity_poly.pdbx_strand_id
1 'polypeptide(L)'
;MAHQTAQKSSLLMTGLLCSTALTLFSATTGYAQDDTVLSLDPILVKQRDSDGEAADRATAVYVADAEIERAAMGDLKDLFAGIASVSVGGAIPVAQKIYVNGIDMLKLAVQVDGVSQNNRVFHHASANAFDPGLMKSVRVDPGVAPADAGPGALAGRVVMETIDAEDILTDGQAIGGKARLSYGENGDTFGSSLTLAGQADGFEILLYGKRMTGDDYTDGAGDTVGGTRSDLTAGLLKLAYQTDEGHRFEFSGQQMQDTALRNRRANFGTASFNPLGTVYDTKRTVYSLRYEDVNGGGNWDPSATIGFSENEIGSIGTTETSVGVTRTYSATFQNRFHLSESDTITAGVDFQDQKSTASGDFWGSNRPSEQSRTVGVFAQARLQPSDRLKVSAGLRYDWNDFTGQDFGQSGSPYQQDSSGLSGNLSIVYSVNDALSLRAGYSNVFGGIGVEDNFLFFRDWDYSALKPRRASNVVIGADWQSGNWTLGAEAFQTRIDDTRDVAGPVITSYDFESRGYNLGATYGWEGGFARLTFSDSETRVNGAPASGYYLLDSGAPIGQVLALEVQQELPQWNLVVGGHIDAAFDYDPKLNEVDPTTKLEGYEVLNLFAEYRPAAYDNVSIRAEINNVFDRQYADRATYGGDYPGFATLKEPGRSVSIVANVSF
;
A
#
# COMPACT_ATOMS: atom_id res chain seq x y z
N MET A 1 -34.13 -34.08 -5.08
CA MET A 1 -34.13 -33.82 -6.52
C MET A 1 -34.48 -32.36 -6.82
N ALA A 2 -33.75 -31.39 -6.24
CA ALA A 2 -34.02 -29.95 -6.47
C ALA A 2 -32.74 -29.08 -6.45
N HIS A 3 -31.55 -29.66 -6.64
CA HIS A 3 -30.29 -28.93 -6.57
C HIS A 3 -29.45 -28.94 -7.87
N GLN A 4 -30.01 -29.40 -9.00
CA GLN A 4 -29.27 -29.45 -10.27
C GLN A 4 -29.70 -28.44 -11.33
N THR A 5 -30.65 -27.58 -11.09
CA THR A 5 -31.18 -26.62 -12.07
C THR A 5 -30.64 -25.20 -11.94
N ALA A 6 -29.94 -24.85 -10.86
CA ALA A 6 -29.41 -23.50 -10.67
C ALA A 6 -28.02 -23.26 -11.30
N GLN A 7 -27.25 -24.30 -11.55
CA GLN A 7 -25.88 -24.17 -12.11
C GLN A 7 -25.82 -23.98 -13.64
N LYS A 8 -26.90 -24.23 -14.36
CA LYS A 8 -26.92 -24.07 -15.85
C LYS A 8 -27.30 -22.68 -16.32
N SER A 9 -27.85 -21.83 -15.50
CA SER A 9 -28.25 -20.46 -15.88
C SER A 9 -27.11 -19.43 -15.79
N SER A 10 -26.10 -19.67 -14.96
CA SER A 10 -24.96 -18.72 -14.84
C SER A 10 -23.95 -18.82 -15.97
N LEU A 11 -23.76 -20.03 -16.53
CA LEU A 11 -22.85 -20.23 -17.68
C LEU A 11 -23.37 -19.63 -19.00
N LEU A 12 -24.70 -19.48 -19.14
CA LEU A 12 -25.28 -18.87 -20.35
C LEU A 12 -25.20 -17.36 -20.37
N MET A 13 -25.15 -16.71 -19.18
CA MET A 13 -25.06 -15.27 -19.10
C MET A 13 -23.62 -14.76 -19.28
N THR A 14 -22.62 -15.53 -18.84
CA THR A 14 -21.20 -15.22 -19.04
C THR A 14 -20.77 -15.42 -20.51
N GLY A 15 -21.35 -16.42 -21.21
CA GLY A 15 -21.10 -16.63 -22.62
C GLY A 15 -21.71 -15.56 -23.55
N LEU A 16 -22.77 -14.88 -23.13
CA LEU A 16 -23.41 -13.83 -23.91
C LEU A 16 -22.69 -12.46 -23.82
N LEU A 17 -22.03 -12.18 -22.73
CA LEU A 17 -21.23 -10.97 -22.59
C LEU A 17 -19.90 -11.03 -23.37
N CYS A 18 -19.27 -12.21 -23.47
CA CYS A 18 -18.08 -12.38 -24.30
C CYS A 18 -18.38 -12.35 -25.80
N SER A 19 -19.57 -12.82 -26.25
CA SER A 19 -19.91 -12.82 -27.67
C SER A 19 -20.35 -11.45 -28.20
N THR A 20 -20.87 -10.56 -27.36
CA THR A 20 -21.23 -9.18 -27.73
C THR A 20 -20.01 -8.25 -27.78
N ALA A 21 -18.97 -8.50 -27.01
CA ALA A 21 -17.73 -7.72 -27.06
C ALA A 21 -16.93 -7.96 -28.36
N LEU A 22 -17.02 -9.16 -28.95
CA LEU A 22 -16.31 -9.50 -30.21
C LEU A 22 -16.97 -8.94 -31.47
N THR A 23 -18.24 -8.53 -31.42
CA THR A 23 -18.97 -8.03 -32.61
C THR A 23 -18.93 -6.50 -32.76
N LEU A 24 -18.40 -5.75 -31.80
CA LEU A 24 -18.24 -4.29 -31.89
C LEU A 24 -16.91 -3.83 -32.52
N PHE A 25 -16.02 -4.76 -32.90
CA PHE A 25 -14.70 -4.44 -33.47
C PHE A 25 -14.66 -4.40 -35.00
N SER A 26 -15.75 -4.10 -35.68
CA SER A 26 -15.74 -3.92 -37.16
C SER A 26 -16.02 -2.48 -37.50
N ALA A 27 -14.95 -1.75 -37.85
CA ALA A 27 -14.89 -0.50 -38.59
C ALA A 27 -14.50 0.77 -37.77
N THR A 28 -13.21 1.04 -37.68
CA THR A 28 -12.71 2.39 -37.96
C THR A 28 -11.33 2.27 -38.63
N THR A 29 -11.20 2.73 -39.85
CA THR A 29 -9.93 2.92 -40.54
C THR A 29 -9.22 4.12 -39.93
N GLY A 30 -8.22 3.86 -39.08
CA GLY A 30 -7.36 4.87 -38.52
C GLY A 30 -6.26 5.31 -39.50
N TYR A 31 -6.01 6.57 -39.56
CA TYR A 31 -4.91 7.19 -40.29
C TYR A 31 -3.58 6.85 -39.58
N ALA A 32 -2.59 6.46 -40.39
CA ALA A 32 -1.21 6.30 -39.92
C ALA A 32 -0.65 7.66 -39.46
N GLN A 33 -0.17 7.71 -38.25
CA GLN A 33 0.59 8.84 -37.71
C GLN A 33 2.03 8.38 -37.43
N ASP A 34 2.95 9.26 -37.68
CA ASP A 34 4.40 9.14 -37.71
C ASP A 34 5.01 8.28 -36.61
N ASP A 35 6.10 7.59 -37.01
CA ASP A 35 7.05 6.87 -36.16
C ASP A 35 7.65 7.75 -35.07
N THR A 36 6.93 7.95 -33.98
CA THR A 36 7.53 8.30 -32.70
C THR A 36 7.88 6.99 -32.00
N VAL A 37 9.14 6.59 -32.09
CA VAL A 37 9.77 5.62 -31.19
C VAL A 37 9.39 6.08 -29.78
N LEU A 38 8.52 5.34 -29.09
CA LEU A 38 8.28 5.49 -27.67
C LEU A 38 9.60 5.14 -26.96
N SER A 39 10.46 6.14 -26.83
CA SER A 39 11.58 6.06 -25.93
C SER A 39 10.97 6.04 -24.54
N LEU A 40 10.85 4.85 -23.94
CA LEU A 40 10.74 4.78 -22.50
C LEU A 40 11.98 5.47 -21.96
N ASP A 41 11.81 6.65 -21.41
CA ASP A 41 12.84 7.26 -20.60
C ASP A 41 13.33 6.19 -19.62
N PRO A 42 14.66 5.99 -19.47
CA PRO A 42 15.16 5.06 -18.48
C PRO A 42 14.42 5.36 -17.19
N ILE A 43 13.91 4.32 -16.51
CA ILE A 43 13.26 4.48 -15.22
C ILE A 43 14.37 4.92 -14.26
N LEU A 44 14.76 6.13 -14.40
CA LEU A 44 15.21 6.94 -13.30
C LEU A 44 14.04 6.81 -12.32
N VAL A 45 14.30 6.69 -11.03
CA VAL A 45 13.34 7.11 -10.03
C VAL A 45 13.06 8.58 -10.38
N LYS A 46 12.32 8.80 -11.47
CA LYS A 46 11.92 10.13 -11.91
C LYS A 46 10.94 10.56 -10.86
N GLN A 47 11.47 11.39 -10.00
CA GLN A 47 10.66 12.33 -9.30
C GLN A 47 9.67 12.90 -10.33
N ARG A 48 8.40 12.52 -10.27
CA ARG A 48 7.38 13.33 -10.90
C ARG A 48 7.54 14.72 -10.28
N ASP A 49 7.86 15.70 -11.11
CA ASP A 49 7.93 17.09 -10.71
C ASP A 49 6.50 17.58 -10.46
N SER A 50 5.97 17.29 -9.28
CA SER A 50 4.89 18.08 -8.73
C SER A 50 5.54 19.30 -8.06
N ASP A 51 5.14 20.46 -8.47
CA ASP A 51 5.65 21.74 -8.00
C ASP A 51 5.61 21.82 -6.46
N GLY A 52 6.73 22.16 -5.85
CA GLY A 52 6.82 22.52 -4.43
C GLY A 52 7.14 21.44 -3.42
N GLU A 53 7.15 20.15 -3.75
CA GLU A 53 7.42 19.06 -2.79
C GLU A 53 8.88 18.54 -2.78
N ALA A 54 9.79 19.23 -3.45
CA ALA A 54 11.14 18.74 -3.73
C ALA A 54 11.99 18.43 -2.49
N ALA A 55 11.75 19.10 -1.33
CA ALA A 55 12.50 18.83 -0.12
C ALA A 55 11.91 17.65 0.69
N ASP A 56 10.61 17.38 0.57
CA ASP A 56 9.97 16.21 1.18
C ASP A 56 10.47 14.91 0.53
N ARG A 57 10.93 15.00 -0.73
CA ARG A 57 11.46 13.87 -1.52
C ARG A 57 12.84 13.39 -1.10
N ALA A 58 13.49 14.05 -0.13
CA ALA A 58 14.77 13.58 0.38
C ALA A 58 14.76 12.11 0.81
N THR A 59 13.58 11.57 1.11
CA THR A 59 13.40 10.21 1.61
C THR A 59 12.30 9.43 0.90
N ALA A 60 11.54 10.05 -0.01
CA ALA A 60 10.38 9.45 -0.66
C ALA A 60 10.76 8.33 -1.65
N VAL A 61 9.96 7.28 -1.65
CA VAL A 61 10.00 6.18 -2.62
C VAL A 61 8.74 6.27 -3.49
N TYR A 62 8.91 6.33 -4.81
CA TYR A 62 7.81 6.30 -5.77
C TYR A 62 7.79 4.96 -6.48
N VAL A 63 6.60 4.38 -6.60
CA VAL A 63 6.36 3.24 -7.49
C VAL A 63 6.22 3.79 -8.91
N ALA A 64 7.02 3.29 -9.84
CA ALA A 64 6.98 3.77 -11.23
C ALA A 64 5.70 3.32 -11.94
N ASP A 65 5.27 4.09 -12.94
CA ASP A 65 4.04 3.80 -13.71
C ASP A 65 4.08 2.40 -14.34
N ALA A 66 5.25 1.96 -14.82
CA ALA A 66 5.42 0.61 -15.37
C ALA A 66 5.22 -0.50 -14.31
N GLU A 67 5.57 -0.26 -13.06
CA GLU A 67 5.36 -1.19 -11.95
C GLU A 67 3.89 -1.24 -11.57
N ILE A 68 3.21 -0.09 -11.52
CA ILE A 68 1.76 0.00 -11.28
C ILE A 68 0.99 -0.74 -12.37
N GLU A 69 1.34 -0.52 -13.65
CA GLU A 69 0.68 -1.20 -14.77
C GLU A 69 0.92 -2.72 -14.73
N ARG A 70 2.13 -3.15 -14.37
CA ARG A 70 2.47 -4.56 -14.19
C ARG A 70 1.65 -5.19 -13.07
N ALA A 71 1.53 -4.52 -11.93
CA ALA A 71 0.80 -4.99 -10.77
C ALA A 71 -0.73 -4.93 -10.92
N ALA A 72 -1.25 -4.31 -11.98
CA ALA A 72 -2.69 -4.02 -12.10
C ALA A 72 -3.62 -5.24 -12.02
N MET A 73 -3.15 -6.42 -12.43
CA MET A 73 -3.86 -7.70 -12.28
C MET A 73 -3.29 -8.58 -11.19
N GLY A 74 -2.24 -8.13 -10.51
CA GLY A 74 -1.57 -8.75 -9.37
C GLY A 74 -2.07 -8.23 -8.02
N ASP A 75 -1.15 -8.16 -7.07
CA ASP A 75 -1.39 -7.74 -5.69
C ASP A 75 -0.36 -6.69 -5.21
N LEU A 76 -0.36 -6.38 -3.90
CA LEU A 76 0.55 -5.40 -3.32
C LEU A 76 2.04 -5.81 -3.40
N LYS A 77 2.34 -7.11 -3.45
CA LYS A 77 3.72 -7.60 -3.59
C LYS A 77 4.26 -7.25 -4.97
N ASP A 78 3.46 -7.43 -6.02
CA ASP A 78 3.82 -7.05 -7.38
C ASP A 78 4.02 -5.53 -7.52
N LEU A 79 3.24 -4.74 -6.76
CA LEU A 79 3.33 -3.28 -6.76
C LEU A 79 4.68 -2.77 -6.21
N PHE A 80 5.22 -3.42 -5.19
CA PHE A 80 6.47 -3.03 -4.53
C PHE A 80 7.67 -3.90 -4.94
N ALA A 81 7.52 -4.77 -5.93
CA ALA A 81 8.62 -5.58 -6.44
C ALA A 81 9.80 -4.69 -6.88
N GLY A 82 11.02 -5.09 -6.56
CA GLY A 82 12.22 -4.31 -6.87
C GLY A 82 12.56 -3.19 -5.88
N ILE A 83 11.79 -2.99 -4.81
CA ILE A 83 12.00 -1.95 -3.79
C ILE A 83 12.35 -2.62 -2.45
N ALA A 84 13.63 -2.87 -2.19
CA ALA A 84 14.07 -3.62 -0.99
C ALA A 84 13.71 -2.95 0.35
N SER A 85 13.51 -1.62 0.40
CA SER A 85 13.10 -0.91 1.62
C SER A 85 11.60 -1.07 1.96
N VAL A 86 10.80 -1.60 1.03
CA VAL A 86 9.37 -1.88 1.22
C VAL A 86 9.14 -3.38 1.02
N SER A 87 8.77 -4.06 2.08
CA SER A 87 8.48 -5.50 2.06
C SER A 87 6.98 -5.74 2.21
N VAL A 88 6.44 -6.71 1.49
CA VAL A 88 5.03 -7.12 1.59
C VAL A 88 4.97 -8.57 2.02
N GLY A 89 4.65 -8.80 3.28
CA GLY A 89 4.50 -10.15 3.85
C GLY A 89 3.08 -10.68 3.70
N GLY A 90 2.96 -11.99 3.56
CA GLY A 90 1.69 -12.68 3.34
C GLY A 90 1.47 -13.02 1.86
N ALA A 91 1.19 -14.30 1.59
CA ALA A 91 1.14 -14.84 0.23
C ALA A 91 -0.21 -14.66 -0.49
N ILE A 92 -1.20 -14.09 0.18
CA ILE A 92 -2.53 -13.81 -0.39
C ILE A 92 -2.97 -12.39 -0.02
N PRO A 93 -3.72 -11.68 -0.87
CA PRO A 93 -4.07 -10.27 -0.65
C PRO A 93 -4.68 -9.98 0.73
N VAL A 94 -5.58 -10.83 1.21
CA VAL A 94 -6.25 -10.68 2.51
C VAL A 94 -5.29 -10.82 3.72
N ALA A 95 -4.13 -11.43 3.54
CA ALA A 95 -3.11 -11.61 4.58
C ALA A 95 -1.88 -10.70 4.40
N GLN A 96 -1.83 -9.92 3.32
CA GLN A 96 -0.70 -9.05 3.03
C GLN A 96 -0.60 -7.89 4.01
N LYS A 97 0.62 -7.60 4.46
CA LYS A 97 0.99 -6.43 5.25
C LYS A 97 2.18 -5.73 4.60
N ILE A 98 2.13 -4.41 4.54
CA ILE A 98 3.22 -3.58 4.02
C ILE A 98 4.12 -3.16 5.20
N TYR A 99 5.41 -3.37 5.03
CA TYR A 99 6.44 -2.95 5.98
C TYR A 99 7.42 -2.02 5.28
N VAL A 100 7.63 -0.84 5.84
CA VAL A 100 8.58 0.16 5.35
C VAL A 100 9.76 0.19 6.31
N ASN A 101 10.95 -0.18 5.82
CA ASN A 101 12.13 -0.32 6.68
C ASN A 101 11.87 -1.23 7.91
N GLY A 102 11.10 -2.31 7.73
CA GLY A 102 10.70 -3.22 8.81
C GLY A 102 9.59 -2.71 9.72
N ILE A 103 9.03 -1.52 9.49
CA ILE A 103 7.95 -0.91 10.29
C ILE A 103 6.60 -1.19 9.63
N ASP A 104 5.64 -1.72 10.38
CA ASP A 104 4.27 -1.96 9.90
C ASP A 104 3.60 -0.63 9.48
N MET A 105 2.90 -0.62 8.35
CA MET A 105 2.18 0.56 7.87
C MET A 105 1.11 1.09 8.85
N LEU A 106 0.73 0.33 9.88
CA LEU A 106 -0.11 0.82 10.98
C LEU A 106 0.54 1.92 11.82
N LYS A 107 1.85 2.15 11.64
CA LYS A 107 2.61 3.26 12.27
C LYS A 107 2.83 4.43 11.31
N LEU A 108 2.37 4.32 10.06
CA LEU A 108 2.44 5.37 9.06
C LEU A 108 1.07 6.03 8.87
N ALA A 109 1.06 7.27 8.38
CA ALA A 109 -0.17 7.88 7.88
C ALA A 109 -0.44 7.32 6.47
N VAL A 110 -1.52 6.57 6.31
CA VAL A 110 -1.91 5.98 5.03
C VAL A 110 -3.11 6.72 4.48
N GLN A 111 -3.03 7.15 3.22
CA GLN A 111 -4.09 7.88 2.54
C GLN A 111 -4.36 7.27 1.16
N VAL A 112 -5.63 7.25 0.78
CA VAL A 112 -6.09 6.94 -0.59
C VAL A 112 -7.00 8.09 -1.03
N ASP A 113 -6.69 8.76 -2.13
CA ASP A 113 -7.37 9.98 -2.62
C ASP A 113 -7.54 11.04 -1.51
N GLY A 114 -6.50 11.23 -0.67
CA GLY A 114 -6.51 12.15 0.47
C GLY A 114 -7.31 11.68 1.70
N VAL A 115 -7.93 10.50 1.66
CA VAL A 115 -8.71 9.95 2.77
C VAL A 115 -7.84 9.07 3.67
N SER A 116 -7.80 9.39 4.95
CA SER A 116 -7.09 8.58 5.94
C SER A 116 -7.63 7.16 6.03
N GLN A 117 -6.72 6.19 5.98
CA GLN A 117 -7.03 4.77 6.11
C GLN A 117 -6.68 4.26 7.50
N ASN A 118 -7.59 3.54 8.12
CA ASN A 118 -7.30 2.79 9.34
C ASN A 118 -7.32 1.29 9.02
N ASN A 119 -6.22 0.62 9.27
CA ASN A 119 -6.03 -0.79 8.97
C ASN A 119 -6.02 -1.66 10.23
N ARG A 120 -6.47 -1.14 11.39
CA ARG A 120 -6.55 -1.86 12.65
C ARG A 120 -7.82 -2.68 12.75
N VAL A 121 -7.84 -3.78 12.02
CA VAL A 121 -8.86 -4.82 12.10
C VAL A 121 -8.17 -6.09 12.59
N PHE A 122 -8.57 -7.26 12.20
CA PHE A 122 -7.96 -8.51 12.65
C PHE A 122 -6.54 -8.70 12.09
N HIS A 123 -5.53 -8.75 12.96
CA HIS A 123 -4.11 -8.82 12.56
C HIS A 123 -3.70 -10.11 11.80
N HIS A 124 -4.56 -11.13 11.78
CA HIS A 124 -4.36 -12.35 11.02
C HIS A 124 -5.03 -12.36 9.65
N ALA A 125 -5.89 -11.38 9.37
CA ALA A 125 -6.50 -11.15 8.07
C ALA A 125 -6.40 -9.66 7.80
N SER A 126 -5.38 -9.24 7.06
CA SER A 126 -5.02 -7.85 6.93
C SER A 126 -6.11 -7.00 6.28
N ALA A 127 -6.32 -5.84 6.85
CA ALA A 127 -7.09 -4.78 6.23
C ALA A 127 -6.29 -3.99 5.16
N ASN A 128 -5.07 -4.39 4.83
CA ASN A 128 -4.23 -3.74 3.82
C ASN A 128 -4.56 -4.16 2.38
N ALA A 129 -5.73 -4.74 2.16
CA ALA A 129 -6.19 -5.10 0.84
C ALA A 129 -6.50 -3.85 0.01
N PHE A 130 -5.54 -3.41 -0.80
CA PHE A 130 -5.71 -2.41 -1.84
C PHE A 130 -5.58 -3.09 -3.21
N ASP A 131 -6.38 -2.69 -4.18
CA ASP A 131 -6.24 -3.19 -5.55
C ASP A 131 -5.25 -2.32 -6.35
N PRO A 132 -4.08 -2.84 -6.75
CA PRO A 132 -3.13 -2.09 -7.58
C PRO A 132 -3.73 -1.59 -8.89
N GLY A 133 -4.72 -2.30 -9.45
CA GLY A 133 -5.40 -1.92 -10.68
C GLY A 133 -6.18 -0.61 -10.61
N LEU A 134 -6.44 -0.12 -9.39
CA LEU A 134 -7.06 1.18 -9.14
C LEU A 134 -6.06 2.34 -9.05
N MET A 135 -4.77 2.07 -8.88
CA MET A 135 -3.78 3.08 -8.55
C MET A 135 -3.20 3.73 -9.80
N LYS A 136 -3.04 5.05 -9.78
CA LYS A 136 -2.25 5.82 -10.74
C LYS A 136 -0.91 6.27 -10.15
N SER A 137 -0.85 6.45 -8.83
CA SER A 137 0.40 6.77 -8.14
C SER A 137 0.45 6.16 -6.75
N VAL A 138 1.64 5.75 -6.35
CA VAL A 138 1.93 5.28 -4.99
C VAL A 138 3.25 5.89 -4.54
N ARG A 139 3.21 6.57 -3.41
CA ARG A 139 4.37 7.21 -2.79
C ARG A 139 4.50 6.76 -1.34
N VAL A 140 5.72 6.43 -0.95
CA VAL A 140 6.09 6.11 0.43
C VAL A 140 7.13 7.11 0.89
N ASP A 141 6.85 7.83 1.98
CA ASP A 141 7.80 8.72 2.67
C ASP A 141 8.22 8.04 3.98
N PRO A 142 9.33 7.28 4.02
CA PRO A 142 9.75 6.57 5.22
C PRO A 142 10.32 7.52 6.26
N GLY A 143 9.94 7.32 7.51
CA GLY A 143 10.47 8.04 8.67
C GLY A 143 9.98 9.48 8.77
N VAL A 144 10.60 10.41 8.05
CA VAL A 144 10.34 11.85 8.19
C VAL A 144 9.19 12.29 7.31
N ALA A 145 7.99 12.40 7.88
CA ALA A 145 6.82 12.94 7.19
C ALA A 145 6.68 14.45 7.40
N PRO A 146 6.17 15.21 6.41
CA PRO A 146 5.87 16.63 6.57
C PRO A 146 4.67 16.86 7.51
N ALA A 147 4.49 18.08 8.02
CA ALA A 147 3.44 18.41 8.97
C ALA A 147 2.02 18.29 8.38
N ASP A 148 1.89 18.41 7.07
CA ASP A 148 0.64 18.23 6.31
C ASP A 148 0.36 16.76 5.91
N ALA A 149 1.15 15.80 6.40
CA ALA A 149 0.90 14.37 6.20
C ALA A 149 -0.34 13.83 6.94
N GLY A 150 -0.92 14.64 7.82
CA GLY A 150 -2.03 14.23 8.67
C GLY A 150 -1.60 13.69 10.04
N PRO A 151 -2.56 13.42 10.93
CA PRO A 151 -2.29 12.91 12.27
C PRO A 151 -1.73 11.49 12.25
N GLY A 152 -0.84 11.19 13.19
CA GLY A 152 -0.34 9.82 13.40
C GLY A 152 0.74 9.34 12.42
N ALA A 153 1.39 10.23 11.67
CA ALA A 153 2.53 9.93 10.79
C ALA A 153 3.80 9.58 11.60
N LEU A 154 3.71 8.56 12.48
CA LEU A 154 4.79 8.22 13.43
C LEU A 154 6.08 7.80 12.72
N ALA A 155 5.97 6.99 11.68
CA ALA A 155 7.10 6.43 10.95
C ALA A 155 7.08 6.82 9.45
N GLY A 156 6.40 7.90 9.10
CA GLY A 156 6.27 8.35 7.73
C GLY A 156 4.83 8.26 7.21
N ARG A 157 4.68 8.25 5.88
CA ARG A 157 3.36 8.13 5.23
C ARG A 157 3.38 7.24 3.99
N VAL A 158 2.21 6.76 3.61
CA VAL A 158 1.94 6.12 2.30
C VAL A 158 0.77 6.86 1.67
N VAL A 159 0.98 7.40 0.48
CA VAL A 159 -0.04 8.10 -0.30
C VAL A 159 -0.30 7.31 -1.57
N MET A 160 -1.56 7.00 -1.78
CA MET A 160 -2.06 6.32 -2.97
C MET A 160 -3.09 7.20 -3.65
N GLU A 161 -3.01 7.32 -4.96
CA GLU A 161 -4.01 8.01 -5.76
C GLU A 161 -4.60 7.04 -6.77
N THR A 162 -5.92 7.07 -6.92
CA THR A 162 -6.60 6.22 -7.88
C THR A 162 -6.68 6.89 -9.26
N ILE A 163 -6.82 6.06 -10.30
CA ILE A 163 -6.91 6.50 -11.70
C ILE A 163 -8.04 7.52 -11.90
N ASP A 164 -7.80 8.47 -12.80
CA ASP A 164 -8.75 9.49 -13.27
C ASP A 164 -9.13 9.28 -14.74
N ALA A 165 -10.08 10.05 -15.23
CA ALA A 165 -10.48 9.99 -16.63
C ALA A 165 -9.31 10.34 -17.58
N GLU A 166 -8.46 11.28 -17.20
CA GLU A 166 -7.26 11.68 -17.96
C GLU A 166 -6.20 10.58 -18.09
N ASP A 167 -6.14 9.62 -17.15
CA ASP A 167 -5.22 8.48 -17.21
C ASP A 167 -5.67 7.42 -18.25
N ILE A 168 -6.90 7.53 -18.74
CA ILE A 168 -7.51 6.58 -19.69
C ILE A 168 -7.73 7.23 -21.06
N LEU A 169 -8.07 8.53 -21.08
CA LEU A 169 -8.38 9.24 -22.30
C LEU A 169 -7.11 9.85 -22.91
N THR A 170 -6.97 9.72 -24.22
CA THR A 170 -5.95 10.45 -24.98
C THR A 170 -6.43 11.83 -25.37
N ASP A 171 -5.52 12.71 -25.76
CA ASP A 171 -5.82 14.09 -26.16
C ASP A 171 -6.95 14.15 -27.22
N GLY A 172 -8.01 14.90 -26.89
CA GLY A 172 -9.17 15.08 -27.76
C GLY A 172 -10.19 13.93 -27.76
N GLN A 173 -9.94 12.88 -26.99
CA GLN A 173 -10.89 11.78 -26.84
C GLN A 173 -11.95 12.11 -25.79
N ALA A 174 -13.22 11.99 -26.15
CA ALA A 174 -14.35 12.24 -25.25
C ALA A 174 -14.77 11.00 -24.44
N ILE A 175 -14.54 9.80 -24.98
CA ILE A 175 -14.87 8.52 -24.36
C ILE A 175 -13.76 7.53 -24.69
N GLY A 176 -13.35 6.75 -23.72
CA GLY A 176 -12.34 5.70 -23.89
C GLY A 176 -12.44 4.65 -22.81
N GLY A 177 -11.59 3.64 -22.91
CA GLY A 177 -11.60 2.55 -21.93
C GLY A 177 -10.38 1.66 -22.02
N LYS A 178 -10.25 0.80 -21.02
CA LYS A 178 -9.21 -0.21 -20.93
C LYS A 178 -9.79 -1.52 -20.40
N ALA A 179 -9.61 -2.60 -21.12
CA ALA A 179 -10.00 -3.94 -20.70
C ALA A 179 -8.76 -4.80 -20.46
N ARG A 180 -8.73 -5.57 -19.36
CA ARG A 180 -7.66 -6.51 -19.04
C ARG A 180 -8.24 -7.88 -18.75
N LEU A 181 -7.56 -8.91 -19.21
CA LEU A 181 -7.84 -10.31 -18.93
C LEU A 181 -6.55 -10.97 -18.47
N SER A 182 -6.61 -11.76 -17.40
CA SER A 182 -5.47 -12.52 -16.90
C SER A 182 -5.85 -13.98 -16.65
N TYR A 183 -4.89 -14.87 -16.86
CA TYR A 183 -4.97 -16.27 -16.45
C TYR A 183 -3.64 -16.68 -15.83
N GLY A 184 -3.69 -17.32 -14.66
CA GLY A 184 -2.58 -17.91 -13.95
C GLY A 184 -2.79 -19.41 -13.76
N GLU A 185 -1.81 -20.21 -14.16
CA GLU A 185 -1.90 -21.68 -14.13
C GLU A 185 -1.87 -22.22 -12.69
N ASN A 186 -1.04 -21.67 -11.81
CA ASN A 186 -0.96 -22.12 -10.42
C ASN A 186 -2.14 -21.56 -9.61
N GLY A 187 -3.09 -22.43 -9.28
CA GLY A 187 -4.37 -22.07 -8.66
C GLY A 187 -5.47 -21.73 -9.66
N ASP A 188 -5.29 -22.00 -10.97
CA ASP A 188 -6.31 -21.76 -12.03
C ASP A 188 -6.98 -20.38 -11.89
N THR A 189 -6.16 -19.35 -11.64
CA THR A 189 -6.65 -18.01 -11.37
C THR A 189 -7.06 -17.30 -12.65
N PHE A 190 -8.30 -16.85 -12.73
CA PHE A 190 -8.81 -16.02 -13.83
C PHE A 190 -9.18 -14.63 -13.31
N GLY A 191 -8.64 -13.61 -13.97
CA GLY A 191 -8.90 -12.20 -13.69
C GLY A 191 -9.48 -11.47 -14.89
N SER A 192 -10.35 -10.51 -14.64
CA SER A 192 -10.85 -9.56 -15.63
C SER A 192 -11.06 -8.18 -15.00
N SER A 193 -10.73 -7.13 -15.75
CA SER A 193 -11.09 -5.77 -15.37
C SER A 193 -11.53 -4.95 -16.58
N LEU A 194 -12.39 -3.97 -16.33
CA LEU A 194 -12.86 -3.00 -17.30
C LEU A 194 -12.83 -1.62 -16.69
N THR A 195 -12.17 -0.68 -17.36
CA THR A 195 -12.19 0.75 -17.05
C THR A 195 -12.90 1.47 -18.22
N LEU A 196 -13.80 2.37 -17.90
CA LEU A 196 -14.47 3.26 -18.85
C LEU A 196 -14.30 4.69 -18.36
N ALA A 197 -13.95 5.59 -19.26
CA ALA A 197 -13.81 7.02 -18.96
C ALA A 197 -14.55 7.86 -19.98
N GLY A 198 -15.01 9.02 -19.55
CA GLY A 198 -15.65 10.01 -20.41
C GLY A 198 -15.44 11.43 -19.91
N GLN A 199 -15.36 12.38 -20.83
CA GLN A 199 -15.25 13.82 -20.52
C GLN A 199 -16.09 14.66 -21.46
N ALA A 200 -16.75 15.68 -20.93
CA ALA A 200 -17.49 16.68 -21.71
C ALA A 200 -17.75 17.94 -20.89
N ASP A 201 -17.48 19.12 -21.44
CA ASP A 201 -17.84 20.42 -20.88
C ASP A 201 -17.43 20.60 -19.39
N GLY A 202 -16.19 20.19 -19.07
CA GLY A 202 -15.66 20.25 -17.71
C GLY A 202 -16.09 19.10 -16.78
N PHE A 203 -17.02 18.24 -17.21
CA PHE A 203 -17.38 17.01 -16.47
C PHE A 203 -16.50 15.84 -16.88
N GLU A 204 -16.15 15.03 -15.91
CA GLU A 204 -15.40 13.79 -16.07
C GLU A 204 -16.10 12.66 -15.32
N ILE A 205 -16.08 11.49 -15.90
CA ILE A 205 -16.55 10.24 -15.28
C ILE A 205 -15.56 9.13 -15.53
N LEU A 206 -15.28 8.33 -14.49
CA LEU A 206 -14.55 7.10 -14.60
C LEU A 206 -15.28 6.00 -13.86
N LEU A 207 -15.38 4.83 -14.49
CA LEU A 207 -15.90 3.60 -13.93
C LEU A 207 -14.84 2.50 -14.07
N TYR A 208 -14.58 1.79 -13.01
CA TYR A 208 -13.70 0.60 -12.99
C TYR A 208 -14.39 -0.55 -12.29
N GLY A 209 -14.19 -1.76 -12.81
CA GLY A 209 -14.60 -3.00 -12.17
C GLY A 209 -13.57 -4.10 -12.41
N LYS A 210 -13.28 -4.89 -11.37
CA LYS A 210 -12.40 -6.07 -11.43
C LYS A 210 -13.05 -7.25 -10.76
N ARG A 211 -12.84 -8.45 -11.35
CA ARG A 211 -13.20 -9.73 -10.76
C ARG A 211 -12.01 -10.67 -10.89
N MET A 212 -11.67 -11.36 -9.78
CA MET A 212 -10.68 -12.43 -9.76
C MET A 212 -11.25 -13.65 -9.08
N THR A 213 -11.02 -14.84 -9.66
CA THR A 213 -11.40 -16.14 -9.09
C THR A 213 -10.27 -17.13 -9.32
N GLY A 214 -10.09 -18.07 -8.39
CA GLY A 214 -9.07 -19.12 -8.53
C GLY A 214 -9.22 -20.15 -7.43
N ASP A 215 -8.51 -21.26 -7.56
CA ASP A 215 -8.41 -22.32 -6.56
C ASP A 215 -7.19 -22.11 -5.65
N ASP A 216 -6.99 -23.01 -4.69
CA ASP A 216 -5.81 -22.99 -3.83
C ASP A 216 -4.58 -23.33 -4.69
N TYR A 217 -3.51 -22.54 -4.54
CA TYR A 217 -2.26 -22.77 -5.28
C TYR A 217 -1.39 -23.87 -4.64
N THR A 218 -0.37 -24.30 -5.38
CA THR A 218 0.69 -25.19 -4.91
C THR A 218 1.97 -24.41 -4.62
N ASP A 219 2.70 -24.79 -3.56
CA ASP A 219 4.00 -24.23 -3.23
C ASP A 219 5.15 -24.88 -4.01
N GLY A 220 6.41 -24.44 -3.79
CA GLY A 220 7.57 -24.97 -4.50
C GLY A 220 7.97 -26.41 -4.13
N ALA A 221 7.29 -27.05 -3.19
CA ALA A 221 7.42 -28.50 -2.93
C ALA A 221 6.36 -29.31 -3.66
N GLY A 222 5.39 -28.64 -4.32
CA GLY A 222 4.25 -29.26 -4.97
C GLY A 222 3.09 -29.56 -4.03
N ASP A 223 3.10 -29.02 -2.82
CA ASP A 223 2.04 -29.18 -1.84
C ASP A 223 0.97 -28.11 -2.05
N THR A 224 -0.31 -28.50 -2.07
CA THR A 224 -1.43 -27.55 -2.13
C THR A 224 -1.54 -26.77 -0.82
N VAL A 225 -1.47 -25.44 -0.91
CA VAL A 225 -1.58 -24.54 0.23
C VAL A 225 -3.05 -24.16 0.44
N GLY A 226 -3.72 -24.90 1.31
CA GLY A 226 -5.16 -24.71 1.55
C GLY A 226 -5.49 -23.33 2.14
N GLY A 227 -6.62 -22.75 1.69
CA GLY A 227 -7.09 -21.43 2.13
C GLY A 227 -6.51 -20.28 1.33
N THR A 228 -5.92 -20.53 0.17
CA THR A 228 -5.25 -19.51 -0.67
C THR A 228 -6.03 -19.13 -1.93
N ARG A 229 -7.18 -19.76 -2.16
CA ARG A 229 -8.04 -19.47 -3.30
C ARG A 229 -8.39 -17.98 -3.43
N SER A 230 -8.58 -17.54 -4.67
CA SER A 230 -8.94 -16.15 -5.00
C SER A 230 -10.45 -16.01 -5.20
N ASP A 231 -11.08 -15.04 -4.55
CA ASP A 231 -12.48 -14.65 -4.78
C ASP A 231 -12.66 -13.16 -4.51
N LEU A 232 -12.12 -12.32 -5.41
CA LEU A 232 -11.98 -10.89 -5.22
C LEU A 232 -12.83 -10.12 -6.22
N THR A 233 -13.48 -9.05 -5.72
CA THR A 233 -14.12 -8.01 -6.52
C THR A 233 -13.58 -6.64 -6.11
N ALA A 234 -13.37 -5.75 -7.08
CA ALA A 234 -13.06 -4.35 -6.82
C ALA A 234 -13.84 -3.46 -7.78
N GLY A 235 -14.15 -2.25 -7.34
CA GLY A 235 -14.82 -1.25 -8.15
C GLY A 235 -14.49 0.17 -7.72
N LEU A 236 -14.52 1.09 -8.69
CA LEU A 236 -14.32 2.53 -8.49
C LEU A 236 -15.31 3.31 -9.37
N LEU A 237 -15.88 4.34 -8.80
CA LEU A 237 -16.58 5.43 -9.50
C LEU A 237 -15.89 6.74 -9.15
N LYS A 238 -15.44 7.50 -10.15
CA LYS A 238 -15.04 8.91 -9.99
C LYS A 238 -15.95 9.81 -10.84
N LEU A 239 -16.28 10.94 -10.27
CA LEU A 239 -16.99 12.02 -10.94
C LEU A 239 -16.25 13.32 -10.62
N ALA A 240 -15.88 14.07 -11.63
CA ALA A 240 -15.28 15.38 -11.44
C ALA A 240 -15.98 16.44 -12.28
N TYR A 241 -15.92 17.66 -11.79
CA TYR A 241 -16.37 18.84 -12.51
C TYR A 241 -15.41 20.01 -12.26
N GLN A 242 -14.92 20.57 -13.33
CA GLN A 242 -14.07 21.76 -13.30
C GLN A 242 -14.76 22.92 -13.99
N THR A 243 -14.86 24.06 -13.30
CA THR A 243 -15.40 25.29 -13.87
C THR A 243 -14.38 25.99 -14.76
N ASP A 244 -14.83 26.92 -15.60
CA ASP A 244 -13.95 27.75 -16.45
C ASP A 244 -12.98 28.60 -15.61
N GLU A 245 -13.35 28.94 -14.37
CA GLU A 245 -12.50 29.68 -13.43
C GLU A 245 -11.44 28.81 -12.76
N GLY A 246 -11.48 27.46 -12.92
CA GLY A 246 -10.51 26.53 -12.38
C GLY A 246 -10.91 25.87 -11.05
N HIS A 247 -12.14 26.06 -10.59
CA HIS A 247 -12.62 25.34 -9.40
C HIS A 247 -12.96 23.90 -9.77
N ARG A 248 -12.23 22.93 -9.21
CA ARG A 248 -12.43 21.50 -9.43
C ARG A 248 -13.05 20.84 -8.21
N PHE A 249 -14.11 20.09 -8.44
CA PHE A 249 -14.80 19.25 -7.47
C PHE A 249 -14.71 17.81 -7.93
N GLU A 250 -14.31 16.90 -7.05
CA GLU A 250 -14.18 15.49 -7.36
C GLU A 250 -14.83 14.63 -6.28
N PHE A 251 -15.61 13.64 -6.69
CA PHE A 251 -16.11 12.57 -5.86
C PHE A 251 -15.46 11.26 -6.31
N SER A 252 -14.91 10.50 -5.35
CA SER A 252 -14.40 9.14 -5.54
C SER A 252 -15.11 8.19 -4.59
N GLY A 253 -15.56 7.04 -5.11
CA GLY A 253 -16.14 5.96 -4.32
C GLY A 253 -15.59 4.63 -4.78
N GLN A 254 -14.91 3.90 -3.88
CA GLN A 254 -14.31 2.63 -4.19
C GLN A 254 -14.67 1.56 -3.16
N GLN A 255 -14.73 0.32 -3.62
CA GLN A 255 -14.91 -0.85 -2.76
C GLN A 255 -14.09 -2.01 -3.30
N MET A 256 -13.48 -2.75 -2.36
CA MET A 256 -12.85 -4.04 -2.62
C MET A 256 -13.40 -5.06 -1.63
N GLN A 257 -13.68 -6.29 -2.09
CA GLN A 257 -14.16 -7.39 -1.28
C GLN A 257 -13.47 -8.70 -1.68
N ASP A 258 -13.05 -9.47 -0.69
CA ASP A 258 -12.55 -10.85 -0.85
C ASP A 258 -13.34 -11.76 0.10
N THR A 259 -13.95 -12.84 -0.44
CA THR A 259 -14.76 -13.76 0.35
C THR A 259 -14.36 -15.19 0.04
N ALA A 260 -13.61 -15.84 0.94
CA ALA A 260 -13.16 -17.20 0.72
C ALA A 260 -13.00 -18.02 2.01
N LEU A 261 -13.01 -19.34 1.85
CA LEU A 261 -12.63 -20.26 2.92
C LEU A 261 -11.13 -20.14 3.18
N ARG A 262 -10.74 -19.83 4.41
CA ARG A 262 -9.36 -19.62 4.84
C ARG A 262 -9.01 -20.51 6.03
N ASN A 263 -7.72 -20.60 6.34
CA ASN A 263 -7.28 -21.07 7.65
C ASN A 263 -7.87 -20.18 8.75
N ARG A 264 -8.06 -20.71 9.94
CA ARG A 264 -8.58 -19.93 11.09
C ARG A 264 -7.82 -18.63 11.34
N ARG A 265 -6.55 -18.60 10.95
CA ARG A 265 -5.69 -17.40 10.86
C ARG A 265 -5.14 -17.36 9.45
N ALA A 266 -5.67 -16.44 8.64
CA ALA A 266 -5.43 -16.41 7.19
C ALA A 266 -3.94 -16.26 6.79
N ASN A 267 -3.12 -15.70 7.66
CA ASN A 267 -1.70 -15.49 7.45
C ASN A 267 -0.80 -16.66 7.90
N PHE A 268 -1.36 -17.76 8.44
CA PHE A 268 -0.63 -18.98 8.79
C PHE A 268 -0.90 -20.13 7.83
N GLY A 269 0.06 -21.01 7.67
CA GLY A 269 -0.11 -22.29 6.97
C GLY A 269 -0.99 -23.28 7.74
N THR A 270 -1.53 -24.27 7.03
CA THR A 270 -2.51 -25.24 7.51
C THR A 270 -2.07 -26.09 8.71
N ALA A 271 -0.77 -26.32 8.87
CA ALA A 271 -0.24 -27.16 9.95
C ALA A 271 -0.23 -26.49 11.34
N SER A 272 -0.50 -25.18 11.41
CA SER A 272 -0.26 -24.39 12.62
C SER A 272 -1.42 -24.38 13.61
N PHE A 273 -2.64 -24.53 13.14
CA PHE A 273 -3.88 -24.58 13.94
C PHE A 273 -4.92 -25.33 13.15
N ASN A 274 -6.00 -25.68 13.83
CA ASN A 274 -7.16 -26.34 13.29
C ASN A 274 -7.36 -26.09 11.78
N PRO A 275 -7.21 -27.12 10.94
CA PRO A 275 -7.25 -26.95 9.50
C PRO A 275 -8.61 -26.41 9.07
N LEU A 276 -8.63 -25.52 8.10
CA LEU A 276 -9.75 -25.05 7.31
C LEU A 276 -11.12 -25.04 8.00
N GLY A 277 -11.73 -23.92 8.16
CA GLY A 277 -13.07 -23.92 8.71
C GLY A 277 -13.71 -22.55 8.85
N THR A 278 -13.02 -21.50 8.38
CA THR A 278 -13.53 -20.14 8.56
C THR A 278 -13.62 -19.45 7.20
N VAL A 279 -14.82 -19.03 6.82
CA VAL A 279 -14.99 -18.11 5.69
C VAL A 279 -14.64 -16.72 6.18
N TYR A 280 -13.65 -16.10 5.57
CA TYR A 280 -13.40 -14.68 5.74
C TYR A 280 -14.13 -13.90 4.66
N ASP A 281 -14.86 -12.88 5.08
CA ASP A 281 -15.46 -11.85 4.23
C ASP A 281 -14.77 -10.52 4.60
N THR A 282 -13.83 -10.11 3.77
CA THR A 282 -13.03 -8.91 3.98
C THR A 282 -13.48 -7.84 3.01
N LYS A 283 -13.83 -6.66 3.52
CA LYS A 283 -14.36 -5.57 2.70
C LYS A 283 -13.74 -4.24 3.11
N ARG A 284 -13.26 -3.51 2.11
CA ARG A 284 -12.82 -2.12 2.25
C ARG A 284 -13.70 -1.22 1.41
N THR A 285 -14.14 -0.11 1.99
CA THR A 285 -14.91 0.93 1.31
C THR A 285 -14.29 2.29 1.60
N VAL A 286 -14.09 3.12 0.56
CA VAL A 286 -13.58 4.49 0.69
C VAL A 286 -14.44 5.41 -0.13
N TYR A 287 -14.81 6.55 0.46
CA TYR A 287 -15.46 7.67 -0.23
C TYR A 287 -14.67 8.95 0.03
N SER A 288 -14.41 9.73 -1.02
CA SER A 288 -13.83 11.06 -0.91
C SER A 288 -14.65 12.10 -1.63
N LEU A 289 -14.65 13.31 -1.11
CA LEU A 289 -15.08 14.52 -1.76
C LEU A 289 -13.94 15.52 -1.66
N ARG A 290 -13.38 15.93 -2.81
CA ARG A 290 -12.24 16.83 -2.91
C ARG A 290 -12.66 18.13 -3.63
N TYR A 291 -12.12 19.22 -3.17
CA TYR A 291 -12.15 20.52 -3.83
C TYR A 291 -10.73 21.03 -3.97
N GLU A 292 -10.40 21.60 -5.12
CA GLU A 292 -9.16 22.34 -5.36
C GLU A 292 -9.39 23.47 -6.36
N ASP A 293 -8.55 24.49 -6.27
CA ASP A 293 -8.46 25.56 -7.24
C ASP A 293 -7.24 25.30 -8.13
N VAL A 294 -7.45 24.78 -9.35
CA VAL A 294 -6.36 24.45 -10.29
C VAL A 294 -5.62 25.68 -10.83
N ASN A 295 -6.26 26.86 -10.71
CA ASN A 295 -5.68 28.15 -11.05
C ASN A 295 -5.15 28.89 -9.80
N GLY A 296 -5.14 28.21 -8.65
CA GLY A 296 -4.69 28.76 -7.38
C GLY A 296 -3.26 29.28 -7.47
N GLY A 297 -2.97 30.35 -6.74
CA GLY A 297 -1.64 30.94 -6.73
C GLY A 297 -1.53 32.15 -5.79
N GLY A 298 -0.32 32.67 -5.65
CA GLY A 298 -0.05 33.77 -4.73
C GLY A 298 -0.44 33.41 -3.29
N ASN A 299 -1.34 34.17 -2.70
CA ASN A 299 -1.80 33.93 -1.33
C ASN A 299 -3.06 33.05 -1.24
N TRP A 300 -3.62 32.60 -2.37
CA TRP A 300 -4.86 31.84 -2.40
C TRP A 300 -4.77 30.64 -3.35
N ASP A 301 -4.57 29.49 -2.78
CA ASP A 301 -4.52 28.19 -3.43
C ASP A 301 -5.13 27.17 -2.44
N PRO A 302 -6.46 27.23 -2.25
CA PRO A 302 -7.15 26.39 -1.27
C PRO A 302 -7.41 24.99 -1.79
N SER A 303 -7.32 24.01 -0.88
CA SER A 303 -7.83 22.67 -1.12
C SER A 303 -8.55 22.13 0.10
N ALA A 304 -9.53 21.29 -0.14
CA ALA A 304 -10.30 20.62 0.92
C ALA A 304 -10.59 19.17 0.52
N THR A 305 -10.49 18.26 1.48
CA THR A 305 -10.87 16.86 1.31
C THR A 305 -11.73 16.43 2.50
N ILE A 306 -12.85 15.78 2.22
CA ILE A 306 -13.69 15.12 3.22
C ILE A 306 -13.75 13.65 2.83
N GLY A 307 -13.50 12.75 3.78
CA GLY A 307 -13.40 11.34 3.50
C GLY A 307 -14.03 10.44 4.54
N PHE A 308 -14.41 9.26 4.06
CA PHE A 308 -14.86 8.14 4.85
C PHE A 308 -14.13 6.89 4.40
N SER A 309 -13.59 6.12 5.34
CA SER A 309 -13.08 4.78 5.08
C SER A 309 -13.63 3.77 6.08
N GLU A 310 -13.94 2.57 5.59
CA GLU A 310 -14.40 1.45 6.41
C GLU A 310 -13.65 0.19 6.01
N ASN A 311 -13.15 -0.52 7.03
CA ASN A 311 -12.62 -1.87 6.90
C ASN A 311 -13.47 -2.80 7.74
N GLU A 312 -14.01 -3.84 7.11
CA GLU A 312 -14.81 -4.87 7.75
C GLU A 312 -14.17 -6.24 7.48
N ILE A 313 -14.07 -7.04 8.52
CA ILE A 313 -13.68 -8.45 8.42
C ILE A 313 -14.73 -9.28 9.17
N GLY A 314 -15.44 -10.11 8.42
CA GLY A 314 -16.27 -11.19 8.94
C GLY A 314 -15.47 -12.49 8.99
N SER A 315 -15.45 -13.16 10.15
CA SER A 315 -14.92 -14.51 10.34
C SER A 315 -16.08 -15.43 10.64
N ILE A 316 -16.51 -16.20 9.63
CA ILE A 316 -17.72 -17.03 9.66
C ILE A 316 -17.31 -18.49 9.78
N GLY A 317 -17.26 -18.99 11.02
CA GLY A 317 -16.98 -20.40 11.31
C GLY A 317 -18.25 -21.25 11.35
N THR A 318 -18.08 -22.56 11.46
CA THR A 318 -19.21 -23.50 11.60
C THR A 318 -19.96 -23.37 12.93
N THR A 319 -19.30 -22.85 13.96
CA THR A 319 -19.84 -22.74 15.34
C THR A 319 -19.85 -21.33 15.87
N GLU A 320 -19.15 -20.40 15.21
CA GLU A 320 -18.95 -19.04 15.70
C GLU A 320 -18.78 -18.07 14.55
N THR A 321 -19.46 -16.94 14.62
CA THR A 321 -19.31 -15.80 13.71
C THR A 321 -18.83 -14.58 14.47
N SER A 322 -17.80 -13.94 13.98
CA SER A 322 -17.23 -12.71 14.55
C SER A 322 -17.05 -11.67 13.44
N VAL A 323 -17.38 -10.42 13.72
CA VAL A 323 -17.23 -9.30 12.78
C VAL A 323 -16.49 -8.16 13.47
N GLY A 324 -15.42 -7.73 12.84
CA GLY A 324 -14.66 -6.54 13.20
C GLY A 324 -14.85 -5.43 12.16
N VAL A 325 -15.13 -4.22 12.61
CA VAL A 325 -15.31 -3.04 11.74
C VAL A 325 -14.50 -1.88 12.28
N THR A 326 -13.70 -1.28 11.42
CA THR A 326 -13.02 -0.02 11.74
C THR A 326 -13.43 1.05 10.75
N ARG A 327 -13.96 2.16 11.26
CA ARG A 327 -14.42 3.32 10.48
C ARG A 327 -13.55 4.53 10.78
N THR A 328 -13.27 5.31 9.73
CA THR A 328 -12.59 6.59 9.85
C THR A 328 -13.34 7.65 9.06
N TYR A 329 -13.69 8.74 9.72
CA TYR A 329 -14.06 9.99 9.08
C TYR A 329 -12.86 10.92 9.13
N SER A 330 -12.52 11.54 8.01
CA SER A 330 -11.42 12.50 7.93
C SER A 330 -11.83 13.73 7.15
N ALA A 331 -11.27 14.87 7.52
CA ALA A 331 -11.42 16.11 6.77
C ALA A 331 -10.12 16.90 6.86
N THR A 332 -9.70 17.48 5.74
CA THR A 332 -8.55 18.39 5.68
C THR A 332 -9.00 19.65 4.93
N PHE A 333 -8.68 20.80 5.48
CA PHE A 333 -8.81 22.08 4.82
C PHE A 333 -7.49 22.82 4.94
N GLN A 334 -6.92 23.20 3.80
CA GLN A 334 -5.61 23.87 3.75
C GLN A 334 -5.56 24.92 2.64
N ASN A 335 -4.61 25.83 2.80
CA ASN A 335 -4.24 26.79 1.76
C ASN A 335 -2.74 26.78 1.55
N ARG A 336 -2.31 26.80 0.29
CA ARG A 336 -0.91 26.94 -0.09
C ARG A 336 -0.64 28.40 -0.42
N PHE A 337 0.35 28.98 0.24
CA PHE A 337 0.85 30.33 -0.01
C PHE A 337 2.10 30.22 -0.88
N HIS A 338 2.07 30.74 -2.08
CA HIS A 338 3.20 30.80 -3.01
C HIS A 338 4.02 32.07 -2.72
N LEU A 339 5.18 31.91 -2.07
CA LEU A 339 6.08 33.03 -1.76
C LEU A 339 6.95 33.39 -2.95
N SER A 340 7.26 32.40 -3.80
CA SER A 340 7.96 32.51 -5.08
C SER A 340 7.53 31.34 -5.97
N GLU A 341 8.14 31.19 -7.15
CA GLU A 341 7.92 30.02 -8.02
C GLU A 341 8.34 28.68 -7.36
N SER A 342 9.33 28.74 -6.44
CA SER A 342 9.88 27.56 -5.78
C SER A 342 9.55 27.46 -4.28
N ASP A 343 9.07 28.56 -3.66
CA ASP A 343 8.89 28.64 -2.23
C ASP A 343 7.42 28.67 -1.86
N THR A 344 6.99 27.73 -1.03
CA THR A 344 5.60 27.64 -0.59
C THR A 344 5.49 27.45 0.93
N ILE A 345 4.36 27.88 1.49
CA ILE A 345 3.92 27.51 2.83
C ILE A 345 2.51 26.95 2.69
N THR A 346 2.31 25.70 3.08
CA THR A 346 0.99 25.08 3.22
C THR A 346 0.58 25.16 4.68
N ALA A 347 -0.57 25.75 4.98
CA ALA A 347 -1.12 25.81 6.33
C ALA A 347 -2.58 25.37 6.32
N GLY A 348 -2.99 24.65 7.37
CA GLY A 348 -4.31 24.08 7.41
C GLY A 348 -4.72 23.51 8.75
N VAL A 349 -5.89 22.91 8.71
CA VAL A 349 -6.50 22.16 9.80
C VAL A 349 -6.95 20.82 9.29
N ASP A 350 -6.86 19.78 10.11
CA ASP A 350 -7.43 18.48 9.80
C ASP A 350 -8.20 17.90 11.01
N PHE A 351 -9.05 16.96 10.68
CA PHE A 351 -9.88 16.22 11.62
C PHE A 351 -9.84 14.74 11.25
N GLN A 352 -9.77 13.88 12.25
CA GLN A 352 -9.88 12.43 12.11
C GLN A 352 -10.69 11.85 13.27
N ASP A 353 -11.70 11.04 12.98
CA ASP A 353 -12.46 10.26 13.97
C ASP A 353 -12.39 8.78 13.57
N GLN A 354 -11.68 7.99 14.35
CA GLN A 354 -11.49 6.56 14.15
C GLN A 354 -12.27 5.78 15.20
N LYS A 355 -13.06 4.80 14.75
CA LYS A 355 -13.80 3.91 15.63
C LYS A 355 -13.59 2.45 15.24
N SER A 356 -13.12 1.64 16.17
CA SER A 356 -12.95 0.19 16.04
C SER A 356 -14.04 -0.51 16.87
N THR A 357 -14.76 -1.48 16.29
CA THR A 357 -15.90 -2.17 16.91
C THR A 357 -15.85 -3.65 16.61
N ALA A 358 -16.15 -4.49 17.60
CA ALA A 358 -16.34 -5.92 17.44
C ALA A 358 -17.78 -6.34 17.73
N SER A 359 -18.24 -7.42 17.11
CA SER A 359 -19.54 -8.04 17.34
C SER A 359 -19.52 -9.51 16.89
N GLY A 360 -20.47 -10.29 17.37
CA GLY A 360 -20.63 -11.70 17.01
C GLY A 360 -20.77 -12.62 18.20
N ASP A 361 -20.75 -13.93 17.95
CA ASP A 361 -21.07 -14.95 18.97
C ASP A 361 -20.10 -14.92 20.15
N PHE A 362 -18.81 -14.61 19.90
CA PHE A 362 -17.80 -14.49 20.95
C PHE A 362 -18.14 -13.41 21.99
N TRP A 363 -18.72 -12.28 21.56
CA TRP A 363 -19.10 -11.17 22.44
C TRP A 363 -20.57 -11.22 22.87
N GLY A 364 -21.36 -12.15 22.33
CA GLY A 364 -22.79 -12.27 22.59
C GLY A 364 -23.56 -11.00 22.22
N SER A 365 -24.24 -10.39 23.18
CA SER A 365 -24.96 -9.11 23.00
C SER A 365 -24.05 -7.88 23.11
N ASN A 366 -22.80 -8.05 23.58
CA ASN A 366 -21.86 -6.95 23.73
C ASN A 366 -21.33 -6.49 22.37
N ARG A 367 -21.01 -5.21 22.27
CA ARG A 367 -20.39 -4.59 21.09
C ARG A 367 -19.25 -3.68 21.54
N PRO A 368 -18.14 -4.28 21.99
CA PRO A 368 -17.03 -3.50 22.48
C PRO A 368 -16.48 -2.60 21.35
N SER A 369 -16.10 -1.40 21.72
CA SER A 369 -15.53 -0.44 20.75
C SER A 369 -14.56 0.51 21.40
N GLU A 370 -13.58 0.94 20.64
CA GLU A 370 -12.72 2.08 20.95
C GLU A 370 -12.93 3.20 19.95
N GLN A 371 -12.71 4.43 20.38
CA GLN A 371 -12.78 5.61 19.52
C GLN A 371 -11.61 6.54 19.80
N SER A 372 -11.02 7.09 18.76
CA SER A 372 -9.97 8.09 18.83
C SER A 372 -10.31 9.24 17.89
N ARG A 373 -10.42 10.46 18.44
CA ARG A 373 -10.64 11.68 17.65
C ARG A 373 -9.42 12.57 17.74
N THR A 374 -8.99 13.10 16.61
CA THR A 374 -7.86 14.02 16.56
C THR A 374 -8.23 15.24 15.72
N VAL A 375 -7.91 16.43 16.26
CA VAL A 375 -7.95 17.69 15.52
C VAL A 375 -6.53 18.23 15.48
N GLY A 376 -6.04 18.58 14.29
CA GLY A 376 -4.70 19.12 14.08
C GLY A 376 -4.73 20.48 13.41
N VAL A 377 -3.76 21.33 13.77
CA VAL A 377 -3.41 22.53 13.02
C VAL A 377 -1.95 22.43 12.60
N PHE A 378 -1.64 22.80 11.37
CA PHE A 378 -0.30 22.61 10.81
C PHE A 378 0.13 23.74 9.89
N ALA A 379 1.45 23.86 9.74
CA ALA A 379 2.09 24.65 8.70
C ALA A 379 3.36 23.95 8.24
N GLN A 380 3.54 23.85 6.92
CA GLN A 380 4.69 23.24 6.25
C GLN A 380 5.28 24.20 5.25
N ALA A 381 6.52 24.63 5.46
CA ALA A 381 7.28 25.43 4.52
C ALA A 381 8.13 24.53 3.63
N ARG A 382 8.15 24.81 2.33
CA ARG A 382 9.00 24.18 1.31
C ARG A 382 9.73 25.30 0.58
N LEU A 383 11.04 25.38 0.81
CA LEU A 383 11.84 26.54 0.45
C LEU A 383 13.06 26.09 -0.39
N GLN A 384 13.44 26.92 -1.35
CA GLN A 384 14.66 26.77 -2.13
C GLN A 384 15.52 28.03 -1.98
N PRO A 385 16.24 28.20 -0.83
CA PRO A 385 17.04 29.38 -0.56
C PRO A 385 18.16 29.64 -1.57
N SER A 386 18.55 28.62 -2.35
CA SER A 386 19.48 28.72 -3.46
C SER A 386 19.30 27.54 -4.43
N ASP A 387 19.86 27.61 -5.62
CA ASP A 387 19.82 26.52 -6.62
C ASP A 387 20.37 25.18 -6.09
N ARG A 388 21.13 25.21 -5.01
CA ARG A 388 21.77 24.02 -4.40
C ARG A 388 21.15 23.58 -3.08
N LEU A 389 20.24 24.36 -2.50
CA LEU A 389 19.69 24.06 -1.18
C LEU A 389 18.17 24.07 -1.23
N LYS A 390 17.57 22.92 -0.89
CA LYS A 390 16.13 22.78 -0.66
C LYS A 390 15.90 22.44 0.81
N VAL A 391 14.92 23.07 1.42
CA VAL A 391 14.59 22.91 2.84
C VAL A 391 13.08 22.73 2.96
N SER A 392 12.66 21.69 3.67
CA SER A 392 11.28 21.48 4.09
C SER A 392 11.22 21.46 5.60
N ALA A 393 10.41 22.34 6.21
CA ALA A 393 10.28 22.46 7.66
C ALA A 393 8.83 22.69 8.05
N GLY A 394 8.35 21.98 9.04
CA GLY A 394 6.96 22.08 9.47
C GLY A 394 6.76 21.91 10.95
N LEU A 395 5.65 22.46 11.41
CA LEU A 395 5.14 22.33 12.77
C LEU A 395 3.66 21.94 12.71
N ARG A 396 3.25 21.13 13.68
CA ARG A 396 1.90 20.66 13.84
C ARG A 396 1.55 20.58 15.33
N TYR A 397 0.34 20.92 15.70
CA TYR A 397 -0.19 20.70 17.05
C TYR A 397 -1.49 19.94 16.98
N ASP A 398 -1.57 18.83 17.73
CA ASP A 398 -2.71 17.91 17.73
C ASP A 398 -3.35 17.87 19.14
N TRP A 399 -4.69 17.84 19.12
CA TRP A 399 -5.54 17.47 20.26
C TRP A 399 -6.16 16.12 19.97
N ASN A 400 -6.01 15.18 20.89
CA ASN A 400 -6.50 13.82 20.77
C ASN A 400 -7.40 13.47 21.96
N ASP A 401 -8.61 13.03 21.69
CA ASP A 401 -9.59 12.48 22.64
C ASP A 401 -9.73 10.97 22.36
N PHE A 402 -9.49 10.15 23.38
CA PHE A 402 -9.60 8.70 23.30
C PHE A 402 -10.69 8.19 24.25
N THR A 403 -11.55 7.31 23.74
CA THR A 403 -12.55 6.57 24.50
C THR A 403 -12.27 5.08 24.38
N GLY A 404 -11.95 4.45 25.51
CA GLY A 404 -11.73 3.01 25.63
C GLY A 404 -13.04 2.22 25.68
N GLN A 405 -12.92 0.90 25.56
CA GLN A 405 -14.06 0.02 25.65
C GLN A 405 -14.56 -0.16 27.07
N ASP A 406 -15.88 -0.35 27.21
CA ASP A 406 -16.52 -0.84 28.42
C ASP A 406 -17.14 -2.23 28.12
N PHE A 407 -16.64 -3.26 28.79
CA PHE A 407 -17.17 -4.61 28.70
C PHE A 407 -18.27 -4.91 29.74
N GLY A 408 -18.81 -3.87 30.39
CA GLY A 408 -19.99 -3.96 31.26
C GLY A 408 -19.70 -4.18 32.74
N GLN A 409 -18.46 -3.95 33.21
CA GLN A 409 -18.14 -4.05 34.66
C GLN A 409 -18.02 -2.72 35.37
N SER A 410 -17.70 -1.63 34.73
CA SER A 410 -17.41 -0.34 35.38
C SER A 410 -18.46 0.75 35.16
N GLY A 411 -19.39 0.59 34.27
CA GLY A 411 -20.51 1.53 34.05
C GLY A 411 -20.15 2.87 33.41
N SER A 412 -18.89 3.10 33.03
CA SER A 412 -18.46 4.25 32.23
C SER A 412 -17.21 3.91 31.41
N PRO A 413 -17.21 4.22 30.11
CA PRO A 413 -16.03 3.98 29.28
C PRO A 413 -14.86 4.84 29.77
N TYR A 414 -13.64 4.31 29.63
CA TYR A 414 -12.42 5.06 29.90
C TYR A 414 -12.30 6.22 28.93
N GLN A 415 -11.91 7.39 29.41
CA GLN A 415 -11.66 8.59 28.61
C GLN A 415 -10.33 9.20 28.96
N GLN A 416 -9.59 9.61 27.93
CA GLN A 416 -8.31 10.30 28.09
C GLN A 416 -8.09 11.31 26.98
N ASP A 417 -7.89 12.56 27.39
CA ASP A 417 -7.46 13.65 26.51
C ASP A 417 -5.94 13.75 26.51
N SER A 418 -5.38 14.04 25.36
CA SER A 418 -3.95 14.31 25.22
C SER A 418 -3.71 15.31 24.09
N SER A 419 -2.58 16.00 24.14
CA SER A 419 -2.19 16.91 23.06
C SER A 419 -0.67 17.00 22.95
N GLY A 420 -0.18 17.41 21.78
CA GLY A 420 1.26 17.52 21.58
C GLY A 420 1.67 18.27 20.33
N LEU A 421 2.89 18.80 20.41
CA LEU A 421 3.57 19.43 19.29
C LEU A 421 4.37 18.35 18.52
N SER A 422 4.29 18.43 17.19
CA SER A 422 5.14 17.69 16.24
C SER A 422 5.95 18.69 15.42
N GLY A 423 7.13 18.28 14.96
CA GLY A 423 7.95 19.09 14.06
C GLY A 423 8.80 18.21 13.15
N ASN A 424 9.10 18.73 11.95
CA ASN A 424 9.97 18.10 10.98
C ASN A 424 10.91 19.10 10.34
N LEU A 425 12.05 18.61 9.88
CA LEU A 425 13.03 19.32 9.07
C LEU A 425 13.66 18.34 8.10
N SER A 426 13.63 18.64 6.82
CA SER A 426 14.33 17.92 5.77
C SER A 426 15.17 18.89 4.94
N ILE A 427 16.37 18.47 4.55
CA ILE A 427 17.32 19.27 3.78
C ILE A 427 17.86 18.42 2.65
N VAL A 428 17.89 18.98 1.44
CA VAL A 428 18.63 18.45 0.29
C VAL A 428 19.64 19.50 -0.15
N TYR A 429 20.91 19.10 -0.21
CA TYR A 429 22.01 19.95 -0.63
C TYR A 429 22.74 19.35 -1.83
N SER A 430 22.64 20.00 -2.99
CA SER A 430 23.37 19.63 -4.21
C SER A 430 24.82 20.14 -4.11
N VAL A 431 25.74 19.22 -3.80
CA VAL A 431 27.19 19.52 -3.71
C VAL A 431 27.69 19.97 -5.07
N ASN A 432 27.26 19.30 -6.12
CA ASN A 432 27.47 19.63 -7.53
C ASN A 432 26.31 19.01 -8.35
N ASP A 433 26.39 19.09 -9.68
CA ASP A 433 25.33 18.59 -10.58
C ASP A 433 25.14 17.07 -10.50
N ALA A 434 26.14 16.34 -9.98
CA ALA A 434 26.09 14.88 -9.89
C ALA A 434 25.79 14.36 -8.48
N LEU A 435 26.06 15.11 -7.41
CA LEU A 435 25.99 14.64 -6.03
C LEU A 435 25.08 15.53 -5.19
N SER A 436 24.06 14.94 -4.60
CA SER A 436 23.18 15.54 -3.59
C SER A 436 23.30 14.80 -2.26
N LEU A 437 23.32 15.55 -1.18
CA LEU A 437 23.24 15.04 0.19
C LEU A 437 21.87 15.37 0.76
N ARG A 438 21.30 14.46 1.53
CA ARG A 438 20.01 14.64 2.19
C ARG A 438 20.06 14.27 3.65
N ALA A 439 19.30 15.00 4.46
CA ALA A 439 19.11 14.72 5.87
C ALA A 439 17.70 15.12 6.32
N GLY A 440 17.12 14.32 7.18
CA GLY A 440 15.80 14.58 7.74
C GLY A 440 15.73 14.21 9.21
N TYR A 441 14.94 14.98 9.95
CA TYR A 441 14.57 14.71 11.33
C TYR A 441 13.11 15.06 11.56
N SER A 442 12.39 14.20 12.31
CA SER A 442 11.07 14.54 12.82
C SER A 442 10.88 14.04 14.25
N ASN A 443 10.04 14.76 14.99
CA ASN A 443 9.49 14.32 16.26
C ASN A 443 7.98 14.49 16.20
N VAL A 444 7.24 13.37 16.31
CA VAL A 444 5.81 13.29 16.02
C VAL A 444 5.04 12.85 17.25
N PHE A 445 4.01 13.62 17.62
CA PHE A 445 3.01 13.22 18.58
C PHE A 445 1.97 12.35 17.89
N GLY A 446 1.72 11.16 18.40
CA GLY A 446 0.79 10.19 17.77
C GLY A 446 -0.53 10.01 18.52
N GLY A 447 -0.69 10.62 19.69
CA GLY A 447 -1.88 10.43 20.52
C GLY A 447 -2.11 8.95 20.90
N ILE A 448 -3.34 8.64 21.27
CA ILE A 448 -3.81 7.28 21.56
C ILE A 448 -4.71 6.84 20.40
N GLY A 449 -4.29 5.85 19.63
CA GLY A 449 -5.09 5.27 18.56
C GLY A 449 -5.96 4.12 19.03
N VAL A 450 -6.96 3.75 18.21
CA VAL A 450 -7.77 2.55 18.43
C VAL A 450 -6.94 1.28 18.24
N GLU A 451 -7.38 0.17 18.82
CA GLU A 451 -6.70 -1.13 18.73
C GLU A 451 -7.46 -2.09 17.80
N ASP A 452 -6.83 -3.21 17.47
CA ASP A 452 -7.42 -4.34 16.77
C ASP A 452 -8.66 -4.85 17.50
N ASN A 453 -9.79 -4.86 16.80
CA ASN A 453 -11.08 -5.19 17.37
C ASN A 453 -11.25 -6.69 17.71
N PHE A 454 -10.50 -7.59 17.08
CA PHE A 454 -10.50 -9.02 17.44
C PHE A 454 -9.75 -9.31 18.74
N LEU A 455 -9.04 -8.33 19.29
CA LEU A 455 -8.45 -8.39 20.63
C LEU A 455 -9.41 -7.90 21.73
N PHE A 456 -10.60 -7.41 21.40
CA PHE A 456 -11.63 -6.94 22.32
C PHE A 456 -12.35 -8.09 23.06
N PHE A 457 -11.60 -8.99 23.65
CA PHE A 457 -12.17 -10.13 24.40
C PHE A 457 -11.98 -10.03 25.91
N ARG A 458 -11.43 -8.91 26.40
CA ARG A 458 -11.12 -8.66 27.80
C ARG A 458 -11.58 -7.26 28.21
N ASP A 459 -11.90 -7.11 29.48
CA ASP A 459 -12.06 -5.80 30.11
C ASP A 459 -10.66 -5.26 30.40
N TRP A 460 -10.20 -4.31 29.61
CA TRP A 460 -8.85 -3.77 29.71
C TRP A 460 -8.76 -2.64 30.74
N ASP A 461 -7.75 -2.70 31.60
CA ASP A 461 -7.34 -1.57 32.43
C ASP A 461 -6.44 -0.63 31.62
N TYR A 462 -7.00 0.52 31.26
CA TYR A 462 -6.33 1.57 30.48
C TYR A 462 -5.47 2.54 31.35
N SER A 463 -5.39 2.35 32.66
CA SER A 463 -4.79 3.31 33.59
C SER A 463 -3.32 3.61 33.29
N ALA A 464 -2.60 2.68 32.66
CA ALA A 464 -1.19 2.84 32.27
C ALA A 464 -1.01 3.28 30.80
N LEU A 465 -2.10 3.46 30.04
CA LEU A 465 -2.03 3.86 28.64
C LEU A 465 -1.47 5.28 28.49
N LYS A 466 -0.54 5.46 27.55
CA LYS A 466 0.09 6.74 27.27
C LYS A 466 -0.02 7.10 25.78
N PRO A 467 -0.02 8.41 25.47
CA PRO A 467 0.10 8.87 24.09
C PRO A 467 1.46 8.49 23.50
N ARG A 468 1.44 7.94 22.28
CA ARG A 468 2.65 7.56 21.55
C ARG A 468 3.40 8.78 21.05
N ARG A 469 4.73 8.68 20.96
CA ARG A 469 5.59 9.66 20.32
C ARG A 469 6.66 8.97 19.48
N ALA A 470 6.97 9.53 18.33
CA ALA A 470 8.02 8.99 17.48
C ALA A 470 9.12 10.03 17.24
N SER A 471 10.35 9.54 17.05
CA SER A 471 11.48 10.30 16.53
C SER A 471 12.09 9.57 15.33
N ASN A 472 12.36 10.30 14.25
CA ASN A 472 12.90 9.77 13.01
C ASN A 472 14.15 10.55 12.61
N VAL A 473 15.16 9.84 12.15
CA VAL A 473 16.38 10.39 11.57
C VAL A 473 16.65 9.67 10.26
N VAL A 474 16.94 10.44 9.22
CA VAL A 474 17.36 9.92 7.91
C VAL A 474 18.54 10.75 7.41
N ILE A 475 19.57 10.08 6.90
CA ILE A 475 20.73 10.71 6.24
C ILE A 475 21.03 9.92 4.98
N GLY A 476 21.22 10.59 3.85
CA GLY A 476 21.48 9.92 2.60
C GLY A 476 22.29 10.77 1.62
N ALA A 477 22.67 10.11 0.53
CA ALA A 477 23.35 10.72 -0.60
C ALA A 477 22.86 10.08 -1.89
N ASP A 478 22.66 10.89 -2.92
CA ASP A 478 22.30 10.47 -4.26
C ASP A 478 23.33 11.02 -5.25
N TRP A 479 23.82 10.12 -6.11
CA TRP A 479 24.79 10.46 -7.13
C TRP A 479 24.30 10.01 -8.49
N GLN A 480 24.33 10.92 -9.46
CA GLN A 480 23.94 10.66 -10.85
C GLN A 480 25.02 11.18 -11.79
N SER A 481 25.51 10.32 -12.68
CA SER A 481 26.46 10.71 -13.71
C SER A 481 26.41 9.76 -14.91
N GLY A 482 26.24 10.31 -16.11
CA GLY A 482 26.00 9.50 -17.29
C GLY A 482 24.80 8.59 -17.12
N ASN A 483 25.00 7.30 -17.31
CA ASN A 483 23.95 6.27 -17.24
C ASN A 483 23.76 5.69 -15.83
N TRP A 484 24.49 6.15 -14.84
CA TRP A 484 24.45 5.65 -13.48
C TRP A 484 23.68 6.57 -12.54
N THR A 485 22.82 5.96 -11.72
CA THR A 485 22.22 6.58 -10.53
C THR A 485 22.52 5.70 -9.33
N LEU A 486 23.13 6.26 -8.29
CA LEU A 486 23.44 5.57 -7.04
C LEU A 486 22.78 6.30 -5.88
N GLY A 487 22.23 5.56 -4.94
CA GLY A 487 21.63 6.08 -3.72
C GLY A 487 22.10 5.30 -2.48
N ALA A 488 22.33 6.00 -1.39
CA ALA A 488 22.61 5.40 -0.10
C ALA A 488 21.86 6.19 1.00
N GLU A 489 21.29 5.47 1.96
CA GLU A 489 20.53 6.04 3.05
C GLU A 489 20.77 5.26 4.33
N ALA A 490 20.92 5.94 5.46
CA ALA A 490 20.85 5.37 6.80
C ALA A 490 19.66 5.99 7.54
N PHE A 491 18.92 5.16 8.27
CA PHE A 491 17.70 5.57 8.97
C PHE A 491 17.64 5.03 10.39
N GLN A 492 16.89 5.75 11.22
CA GLN A 492 16.45 5.28 12.54
C GLN A 492 15.07 5.87 12.83
N THR A 493 14.13 5.01 13.21
CA THR A 493 12.82 5.38 13.74
C THR A 493 12.67 4.76 15.12
N ARG A 494 12.30 5.57 16.11
CA ARG A 494 11.96 5.12 17.46
C ARG A 494 10.56 5.59 17.79
N ILE A 495 9.71 4.69 18.30
CA ILE A 495 8.34 4.96 18.74
C ILE A 495 8.25 4.59 20.22
N ASP A 496 8.10 5.59 21.06
CA ASP A 496 7.93 5.42 22.51
C ASP A 496 6.46 5.16 22.83
N ASP A 497 6.22 4.41 23.91
CA ASP A 497 4.91 4.09 24.47
C ASP A 497 3.96 3.39 23.47
N THR A 498 4.50 2.47 22.64
CA THR A 498 3.67 1.61 21.81
C THR A 498 2.85 0.68 22.70
N ARG A 499 1.54 0.62 22.46
CA ARG A 499 0.60 -0.15 23.28
C ARG A 499 0.89 -1.66 23.18
N ASP A 500 0.89 -2.32 24.34
CA ASP A 500 0.97 -3.78 24.50
C ASP A 500 -0.35 -4.29 25.08
N VAL A 501 -0.97 -5.27 24.43
CA VAL A 501 -2.28 -5.84 24.78
C VAL A 501 -2.21 -7.31 25.23
N ALA A 502 -1.04 -7.80 25.59
CA ALA A 502 -0.84 -9.21 25.98
C ALA A 502 -1.57 -9.62 27.26
N GLY A 503 -1.94 -8.66 28.10
CA GLY A 503 -2.59 -8.90 29.39
C GLY A 503 -3.90 -8.12 29.59
N PRO A 504 -4.57 -8.26 30.76
CA PRO A 504 -5.74 -7.46 31.11
C PRO A 504 -5.40 -6.00 31.42
N VAL A 505 -4.16 -5.71 31.83
CA VAL A 505 -3.65 -4.35 32.01
C VAL A 505 -2.92 -3.95 30.76
N ILE A 506 -3.33 -2.84 30.15
CA ILE A 506 -2.63 -2.27 29.01
C ILE A 506 -1.27 -1.77 29.49
N THR A 507 -0.22 -2.29 28.88
CA THR A 507 1.15 -1.81 29.09
C THR A 507 1.70 -1.17 27.82
N SER A 508 2.93 -0.71 27.84
CA SER A 508 3.60 -0.14 26.68
C SER A 508 5.04 -0.61 26.58
N TYR A 509 5.56 -0.57 25.36
CA TYR A 509 6.96 -0.82 25.04
C TYR A 509 7.48 0.22 24.06
N ASP A 510 8.80 0.38 24.02
CA ASP A 510 9.48 1.19 23.03
C ASP A 510 9.83 0.31 21.82
N PHE A 511 9.43 0.76 20.64
CA PHE A 511 9.76 0.12 19.37
C PHE A 511 10.85 0.93 18.65
N GLU A 512 11.79 0.25 18.02
CA GLU A 512 12.83 0.87 17.18
C GLU A 512 13.02 0.06 15.90
N SER A 513 13.18 0.77 14.76
CA SER A 513 13.76 0.21 13.53
C SER A 513 14.93 1.09 13.11
N ARG A 514 16.02 0.46 12.69
CA ARG A 514 17.22 1.14 12.20
C ARG A 514 17.91 0.32 11.13
N GLY A 515 18.62 0.99 10.24
CA GLY A 515 19.31 0.29 9.16
C GLY A 515 19.82 1.22 8.08
N TYR A 516 20.00 0.63 6.90
CA TYR A 516 20.42 1.37 5.71
C TYR A 516 19.86 0.76 4.44
N ASN A 517 19.67 1.62 3.42
CA ASN A 517 19.20 1.27 2.09
C ASN A 517 20.26 1.68 1.07
N LEU A 518 20.51 0.83 0.09
CA LEU A 518 21.41 1.09 -1.02
C LEU A 518 20.67 0.86 -2.34
N GLY A 519 20.90 1.72 -3.34
CA GLY A 519 20.35 1.59 -4.66
C GLY A 519 21.39 1.89 -5.75
N ALA A 520 21.35 1.14 -6.83
CA ALA A 520 22.15 1.39 -8.02
C ALA A 520 21.31 1.10 -9.27
N THR A 521 21.21 2.07 -10.17
CA THR A 521 20.56 1.90 -11.46
C THR A 521 21.55 2.25 -12.56
N TYR A 522 21.61 1.40 -13.57
CA TYR A 522 22.33 1.64 -14.82
C TYR A 522 21.34 1.59 -15.97
N GLY A 523 21.20 2.70 -16.71
CA GLY A 523 20.36 2.80 -17.88
C GLY A 523 21.17 2.68 -19.16
N TRP A 524 20.61 2.06 -20.19
CA TRP A 524 21.16 2.04 -21.56
C TRP A 524 20.02 2.19 -22.57
N GLU A 525 20.34 2.27 -23.84
CA GLU A 525 19.31 2.42 -24.88
C GLU A 525 18.30 1.27 -24.83
N GLY A 526 17.05 1.62 -24.56
CA GLY A 526 15.93 0.68 -24.47
C GLY A 526 15.91 -0.21 -23.24
N GLY A 527 16.76 0.03 -22.20
CA GLY A 527 16.76 -0.83 -21.03
C GLY A 527 17.42 -0.28 -19.79
N PHE A 528 17.32 -1.01 -18.70
CA PHE A 528 17.98 -0.69 -17.43
C PHE A 528 18.25 -1.95 -16.60
N ALA A 529 19.18 -1.81 -15.66
CA ALA A 529 19.34 -2.72 -14.53
C ALA A 529 19.30 -1.91 -13.23
N ARG A 530 18.48 -2.34 -12.27
CA ARG A 530 18.29 -1.71 -10.96
C ARG A 530 18.56 -2.74 -9.87
N LEU A 531 19.47 -2.42 -8.97
CA LEU A 531 19.77 -3.19 -7.77
C LEU A 531 19.36 -2.36 -6.55
N THR A 532 18.57 -2.93 -5.67
CA THR A 532 18.24 -2.35 -4.37
C THR A 532 18.61 -3.33 -3.26
N PHE A 533 19.09 -2.80 -2.15
CA PHE A 533 19.44 -3.57 -0.96
C PHE A 533 18.98 -2.81 0.28
N SER A 534 18.39 -3.51 1.23
CA SER A 534 17.99 -2.97 2.53
C SER A 534 18.48 -3.89 3.64
N ASP A 535 18.97 -3.30 4.72
CA ASP A 535 19.27 -3.99 5.98
C ASP A 535 18.53 -3.25 7.09
N SER A 536 17.57 -3.92 7.74
CA SER A 536 16.78 -3.34 8.82
C SER A 536 16.73 -4.25 10.04
N GLU A 537 17.02 -3.67 11.20
CA GLU A 537 16.93 -4.33 12.50
C GLU A 537 15.78 -3.71 13.31
N THR A 538 14.82 -4.53 13.73
CA THR A 538 13.71 -4.11 14.61
C THR A 538 13.96 -4.53 16.04
N ARG A 539 13.59 -3.68 17.01
CA ARG A 539 13.85 -3.86 18.43
C ARG A 539 12.62 -3.50 19.27
N VAL A 540 12.47 -4.19 20.39
CA VAL A 540 11.51 -3.87 21.47
C VAL A 540 12.28 -3.65 22.74
N ASN A 541 12.09 -2.52 23.40
CA ASN A 541 12.82 -2.12 24.63
C ASN A 541 14.34 -2.24 24.50
N GLY A 542 14.88 -1.93 23.31
CA GLY A 542 16.32 -1.94 23.02
C GLY A 542 16.91 -3.32 22.70
N ALA A 543 16.14 -4.40 22.74
CA ALA A 543 16.57 -5.74 22.36
C ALA A 543 15.98 -6.14 20.99
N PRO A 544 16.69 -6.92 20.14
CA PRO A 544 16.10 -7.51 18.95
C PRO A 544 14.84 -8.28 19.31
N ALA A 545 13.81 -8.20 18.47
CA ALA A 545 12.50 -8.77 18.79
C ALA A 545 12.02 -9.72 17.70
N SER A 546 11.29 -10.78 18.13
CA SER A 546 10.59 -11.69 17.24
C SER A 546 9.33 -11.05 16.66
N GLY A 547 8.82 -11.55 15.54
CA GLY A 547 7.56 -11.13 14.95
C GLY A 547 6.37 -11.17 15.92
N TYR A 548 6.39 -12.09 16.90
CA TYR A 548 5.36 -12.17 17.93
C TYR A 548 5.29 -10.92 18.82
N TYR A 549 6.45 -10.44 19.27
CA TYR A 549 6.52 -9.20 20.08
C TYR A 549 6.40 -7.93 19.25
N LEU A 550 6.54 -8.04 17.92
CA LEU A 550 6.42 -6.93 16.98
C LEU A 550 5.00 -6.76 16.43
N LEU A 551 4.02 -7.55 16.91
CA LEU A 551 2.65 -7.51 16.43
C LEU A 551 2.17 -6.08 16.19
N ASP A 552 1.74 -5.78 14.95
CA ASP A 552 1.28 -4.45 14.53
C ASP A 552 2.29 -3.29 14.73
N SER A 553 3.56 -3.60 14.93
CA SER A 553 4.62 -2.58 14.99
C SER A 553 5.67 -2.76 13.91
N GLY A 554 6.02 -4.00 13.57
CA GLY A 554 7.01 -4.26 12.55
C GLY A 554 7.23 -5.74 12.29
N ALA A 555 8.25 -6.04 11.48
CA ALA A 555 8.71 -7.39 11.18
C ALA A 555 10.25 -7.47 11.21
N PRO A 556 10.82 -8.64 11.58
CA PRO A 556 12.27 -8.85 11.57
C PRO A 556 12.76 -9.12 10.13
N ILE A 557 12.90 -8.09 9.33
CA ILE A 557 13.24 -8.20 7.90
C ILE A 557 14.70 -8.61 7.71
N GLY A 558 15.65 -7.95 8.38
CA GLY A 558 17.08 -8.15 8.16
C GLY A 558 17.52 -7.67 6.77
N GLN A 559 18.36 -8.47 6.11
CA GLN A 559 18.95 -8.13 4.81
C GLN A 559 18.10 -8.70 3.67
N VAL A 560 17.67 -7.82 2.77
CA VAL A 560 16.93 -8.16 1.56
C VAL A 560 17.54 -7.44 0.36
N LEU A 561 17.42 -8.05 -0.82
CA LEU A 561 17.96 -7.55 -2.08
C LEU A 561 16.95 -7.78 -3.19
N ALA A 562 16.78 -6.78 -4.06
CA ALA A 562 16.05 -6.94 -5.30
C ALA A 562 16.93 -6.46 -6.48
N LEU A 563 16.99 -7.29 -7.54
CA LEU A 563 17.63 -6.94 -8.80
C LEU A 563 16.59 -7.03 -9.91
N GLU A 564 16.39 -5.96 -10.64
CA GLU A 564 15.50 -5.90 -11.79
C GLU A 564 16.28 -5.55 -13.05
N VAL A 565 15.94 -6.21 -14.17
CA VAL A 565 16.51 -5.93 -15.49
C VAL A 565 15.38 -5.91 -16.52
N GLN A 566 15.38 -4.90 -17.37
CA GLN A 566 14.41 -4.79 -18.46
C GLN A 566 15.12 -4.35 -19.76
N GLN A 567 14.66 -4.89 -20.90
CA GLN A 567 15.12 -4.53 -22.23
C GLN A 567 13.97 -4.47 -23.22
N GLU A 568 13.86 -3.40 -23.95
CA GLU A 568 13.03 -3.29 -25.14
C GLU A 568 13.73 -3.89 -26.35
N LEU A 569 13.00 -4.59 -27.17
CA LEU A 569 13.44 -5.21 -28.43
C LEU A 569 12.50 -4.72 -29.55
N PRO A 570 12.66 -3.46 -30.01
CA PRO A 570 11.73 -2.82 -30.95
C PRO A 570 11.52 -3.62 -32.23
N GLN A 571 12.58 -4.27 -32.74
CA GLN A 571 12.51 -5.09 -33.96
C GLN A 571 11.56 -6.29 -33.85
N TRP A 572 11.19 -6.69 -32.64
CA TRP A 572 10.27 -7.78 -32.37
C TRP A 572 8.99 -7.32 -31.67
N ASN A 573 8.86 -6.00 -31.42
CA ASN A 573 7.76 -5.42 -30.64
C ASN A 573 7.63 -6.06 -29.24
N LEU A 574 8.77 -6.39 -28.63
CA LEU A 574 8.86 -7.05 -27.34
C LEU A 574 9.53 -6.16 -26.29
N VAL A 575 9.04 -6.26 -25.07
CA VAL A 575 9.77 -5.87 -23.86
C VAL A 575 10.02 -7.16 -23.06
N VAL A 576 11.25 -7.42 -22.70
CA VAL A 576 11.63 -8.58 -21.89
C VAL A 576 12.32 -8.14 -20.62
N GLY A 577 12.15 -8.88 -19.56
CA GLY A 577 12.80 -8.56 -18.31
C GLY A 577 12.55 -9.61 -17.23
N GLY A 578 13.00 -9.28 -16.05
CA GLY A 578 12.79 -10.09 -14.88
C GLY A 578 13.38 -9.44 -13.63
N HIS A 579 13.05 -10.03 -12.50
CA HIS A 579 13.61 -9.61 -11.23
C HIS A 579 14.00 -10.81 -10.35
N ILE A 580 14.98 -10.57 -9.51
CA ILE A 580 15.40 -11.49 -8.46
C ILE A 580 15.09 -10.81 -7.14
N ASP A 581 14.34 -11.51 -6.28
CA ASP A 581 14.11 -11.14 -4.90
C ASP A 581 14.85 -12.12 -4.01
N ALA A 582 15.66 -11.61 -3.09
CA ALA A 582 16.44 -12.42 -2.17
C ALA A 582 16.39 -11.89 -0.74
N ALA A 583 16.28 -12.78 0.22
CA ALA A 583 16.49 -12.51 1.63
C ALA A 583 17.63 -13.39 2.15
N PHE A 584 18.53 -12.80 2.93
CA PHE A 584 19.63 -13.53 3.54
C PHE A 584 19.18 -14.20 4.84
N ASP A 585 19.87 -15.26 5.24
CA ASP A 585 19.66 -15.85 6.57
C ASP A 585 19.70 -14.78 7.65
N TYR A 586 18.70 -14.75 8.50
CA TYR A 586 18.61 -13.79 9.60
C TYR A 586 18.42 -14.51 10.93
N ASP A 587 19.39 -14.32 11.83
CA ASP A 587 19.33 -14.78 13.21
C ASP A 587 19.21 -13.54 14.10
N PRO A 588 18.00 -13.19 14.56
CA PRO A 588 17.78 -11.99 15.37
C PRO A 588 18.38 -12.11 16.77
N LYS A 589 19.08 -13.21 17.12
CA LYS A 589 19.62 -13.50 18.47
C LYS A 589 18.57 -13.22 19.55
N LEU A 590 17.37 -13.70 19.26
CA LEU A 590 16.25 -13.60 20.17
C LEU A 590 16.68 -14.23 21.49
N ASN A 591 16.71 -13.40 22.52
CA ASN A 591 16.99 -13.69 23.93
C ASN A 591 17.00 -15.18 24.29
N GLU A 592 17.73 -15.53 25.31
CA GLU A 592 17.96 -16.87 25.91
C GLU A 592 16.73 -17.82 25.96
N VAL A 593 15.54 -17.37 25.56
CA VAL A 593 14.28 -18.12 25.62
C VAL A 593 14.11 -19.07 24.43
N ASP A 594 14.60 -18.76 23.23
CA ASP A 594 14.65 -19.68 22.11
C ASP A 594 15.80 -19.37 21.13
N PRO A 595 16.96 -20.00 21.30
CA PRO A 595 18.12 -19.80 20.44
C PRO A 595 17.97 -20.47 19.05
N THR A 596 16.83 -21.10 18.74
CA THR A 596 16.66 -21.90 17.52
C THR A 596 15.89 -21.20 16.41
N THR A 597 15.35 -20.00 16.65
CA THR A 597 14.53 -19.29 15.68
C THR A 597 15.38 -18.53 14.67
N LYS A 598 15.74 -19.20 13.59
CA LYS A 598 16.43 -18.63 12.44
C LYS A 598 15.43 -18.45 11.30
N LEU A 599 15.39 -17.25 10.72
CA LEU A 599 14.68 -17.02 9.47
C LEU A 599 15.58 -17.40 8.30
N GLU A 600 15.20 -18.45 7.58
CA GLU A 600 15.96 -18.94 6.42
C GLU A 600 15.93 -17.94 5.27
N GLY A 601 17.05 -17.83 4.55
CA GLY A 601 17.17 -17.05 3.33
C GLY A 601 16.49 -17.75 2.15
N TYR A 602 16.16 -16.94 1.15
CA TYR A 602 15.66 -17.43 -0.15
C TYR A 602 16.16 -16.53 -1.28
N GLU A 603 16.14 -17.08 -2.49
CA GLU A 603 16.29 -16.35 -3.74
C GLU A 603 15.21 -16.83 -4.72
N VAL A 604 14.55 -15.91 -5.38
CA VAL A 604 13.47 -16.18 -6.34
C VAL A 604 13.69 -15.38 -7.61
N LEU A 605 13.69 -16.05 -8.75
CA LEU A 605 13.78 -15.43 -10.08
C LEU A 605 12.40 -15.40 -10.72
N ASN A 606 12.01 -14.22 -11.20
CA ASN A 606 10.80 -13.98 -11.97
C ASN A 606 11.17 -13.42 -13.35
N LEU A 607 10.51 -13.87 -14.42
CA LEU A 607 10.79 -13.46 -15.79
C LEU A 607 9.50 -13.05 -16.48
N PHE A 608 9.58 -12.09 -17.40
CA PHE A 608 8.45 -11.70 -18.23
C PHE A 608 8.85 -11.37 -19.67
N ALA A 609 7.85 -11.45 -20.55
CA ALA A 609 7.91 -10.94 -21.91
C ALA A 609 6.57 -10.29 -22.25
N GLU A 610 6.58 -9.05 -22.73
CA GLU A 610 5.42 -8.31 -23.17
C GLU A 610 5.51 -8.03 -24.67
N TYR A 611 4.52 -8.51 -25.42
CA TYR A 611 4.40 -8.31 -26.85
C TYR A 611 3.36 -7.23 -27.17
N ARG A 612 3.75 -6.24 -27.99
CA ARG A 612 2.89 -5.16 -28.49
C ARG A 612 2.78 -5.27 -30.01
N PRO A 613 1.67 -5.87 -30.54
CA PRO A 613 1.54 -6.09 -31.98
C PRO A 613 1.60 -4.77 -32.76
N ALA A 614 2.50 -4.67 -33.76
CA ALA A 614 2.64 -3.45 -34.57
C ALA A 614 1.37 -3.03 -35.35
N ALA A 615 0.44 -3.96 -35.58
CA ALA A 615 -0.84 -3.68 -36.22
C ALA A 615 -1.93 -3.19 -35.26
N TYR A 616 -1.69 -3.28 -33.94
CA TYR A 616 -2.65 -2.95 -32.89
C TYR A 616 -1.86 -2.32 -31.71
N ASP A 617 -1.56 -1.04 -31.82
CA ASP A 617 -0.81 -0.26 -30.83
C ASP A 617 -1.52 -0.16 -29.46
N ASN A 618 -2.83 -0.37 -29.48
CA ASN A 618 -3.70 -0.38 -28.30
C ASN A 618 -3.80 -1.75 -27.61
N VAL A 619 -3.02 -2.75 -28.03
CA VAL A 619 -3.02 -4.10 -27.46
C VAL A 619 -1.65 -4.45 -26.90
N SER A 620 -1.60 -4.99 -25.69
CA SER A 620 -0.42 -5.67 -25.16
C SER A 620 -0.75 -7.04 -24.61
N ILE A 621 0.17 -7.99 -24.77
CA ILE A 621 0.07 -9.34 -24.22
C ILE A 621 1.36 -9.62 -23.45
N ARG A 622 1.24 -9.83 -22.15
CA ARG A 622 2.34 -10.11 -21.24
C ARG A 622 2.26 -11.55 -20.76
N ALA A 623 3.35 -12.29 -20.87
CA ALA A 623 3.53 -13.61 -20.28
C ALA A 623 4.58 -13.52 -19.17
N GLU A 624 4.34 -14.19 -18.06
CA GLU A 624 5.21 -14.20 -16.90
C GLU A 624 5.46 -15.63 -16.41
N ILE A 625 6.63 -15.84 -15.84
CA ILE A 625 7.00 -17.04 -15.11
C ILE A 625 7.56 -16.56 -13.77
N ASN A 626 6.78 -16.72 -12.71
CA ASN A 626 7.18 -16.40 -11.36
C ASN A 626 7.76 -17.64 -10.67
N ASN A 627 8.75 -17.44 -9.79
CA ASN A 627 9.46 -18.50 -9.09
C ASN A 627 9.99 -19.58 -10.05
N VAL A 628 10.80 -19.19 -11.05
CA VAL A 628 11.28 -20.03 -12.15
C VAL A 628 11.87 -21.36 -11.68
N PHE A 629 12.57 -21.35 -10.53
CA PHE A 629 13.25 -22.54 -9.98
C PHE A 629 12.40 -23.35 -8.99
N ASP A 630 11.11 -23.00 -8.86
CA ASP A 630 10.16 -23.71 -7.99
C ASP A 630 10.63 -23.78 -6.52
N ARG A 631 11.18 -22.63 -6.03
CA ARG A 631 11.68 -22.53 -4.65
C ARG A 631 10.50 -22.57 -3.67
N GLN A 632 10.55 -23.47 -2.69
CA GLN A 632 9.64 -23.41 -1.55
C GLN A 632 10.14 -22.36 -0.55
N TYR A 633 9.37 -21.32 -0.31
CA TYR A 633 9.73 -20.25 0.62
C TYR A 633 8.49 -19.58 1.24
N ALA A 634 8.70 -18.81 2.26
CA ALA A 634 7.78 -17.77 2.73
C ALA A 634 8.52 -16.44 2.65
N ASP A 635 7.82 -15.37 2.25
CA ASP A 635 8.41 -14.05 2.22
C ASP A 635 8.93 -13.66 3.61
N ARG A 636 10.05 -12.93 3.67
CA ARG A 636 10.70 -12.51 4.92
C ARG A 636 9.77 -11.72 5.84
N ALA A 637 8.86 -10.94 5.28
CA ALA A 637 7.87 -10.18 6.01
C ALA A 637 6.62 -10.98 6.39
N THR A 638 6.54 -12.28 6.01
CA THR A 638 5.39 -13.13 6.36
C THR A 638 5.36 -13.38 7.85
N TYR A 639 4.24 -13.05 8.48
CA TYR A 639 4.01 -13.17 9.90
C TYR A 639 4.12 -14.63 10.37
N GLY A 640 4.75 -14.83 11.51
CA GLY A 640 4.87 -16.15 12.15
C GLY A 640 6.07 -16.99 11.68
N GLY A 641 6.94 -16.45 10.81
CA GLY A 641 8.13 -17.16 10.32
C GLY A 641 9.12 -17.56 11.41
N ASP A 642 9.10 -16.81 12.50
CA ASP A 642 9.96 -17.00 13.67
C ASP A 642 9.21 -17.57 14.89
N TYR A 643 7.99 -18.15 14.70
CA TYR A 643 7.22 -18.73 15.80
C TYR A 643 7.45 -20.23 15.93
N PRO A 644 7.93 -20.71 17.09
CA PRO A 644 8.03 -22.14 17.34
C PRO A 644 6.66 -22.84 17.22
N GLY A 645 6.62 -23.90 16.45
CA GLY A 645 5.41 -24.73 16.30
C GLY A 645 4.32 -24.16 15.38
N PHE A 646 4.61 -23.05 14.67
CA PHE A 646 3.72 -22.51 13.65
C PHE A 646 4.31 -22.73 12.25
N ALA A 647 3.47 -23.04 11.28
CA ALA A 647 3.85 -23.04 9.88
C ALA A 647 3.52 -21.67 9.28
N THR A 648 4.49 -21.05 8.62
CA THR A 648 4.24 -19.84 7.81
C THR A 648 3.42 -20.19 6.60
N LEU A 649 2.64 -19.21 6.11
CA LEU A 649 1.99 -19.29 4.82
C LEU A 649 3.07 -19.26 3.73
N LYS A 650 3.21 -20.35 2.97
CA LYS A 650 4.19 -20.45 1.88
C LYS A 650 3.71 -19.68 0.66
N GLU A 651 4.67 -19.11 -0.05
CA GLU A 651 4.42 -18.44 -1.33
C GLU A 651 4.13 -19.47 -2.44
N PRO A 652 3.47 -19.06 -3.53
CA PRO A 652 3.27 -19.92 -4.69
C PRO A 652 4.58 -20.51 -5.22
N GLY A 653 4.55 -21.78 -5.63
CA GLY A 653 5.59 -22.39 -6.43
C GLY A 653 5.69 -21.75 -7.82
N ARG A 654 6.42 -22.38 -8.75
CA ARG A 654 6.50 -21.86 -10.10
C ARG A 654 5.11 -21.64 -10.69
N SER A 655 4.87 -20.42 -11.19
CA SER A 655 3.58 -20.00 -11.69
C SER A 655 3.74 -19.35 -13.07
N VAL A 656 2.95 -19.79 -14.04
CA VAL A 656 2.90 -19.17 -15.37
C VAL A 656 1.62 -18.37 -15.47
N SER A 657 1.72 -17.12 -15.93
CA SER A 657 0.55 -16.28 -16.14
C SER A 657 0.61 -15.55 -17.50
N ILE A 658 -0.56 -15.19 -18.00
CA ILE A 658 -0.73 -14.38 -19.21
C ILE A 658 -1.71 -13.26 -18.87
N VAL A 659 -1.36 -12.03 -19.25
CA VAL A 659 -2.21 -10.83 -19.14
C VAL A 659 -2.36 -10.22 -20.53
N ALA A 660 -3.60 -9.99 -20.96
CA ALA A 660 -3.91 -9.25 -22.18
C ALA A 660 -4.57 -7.92 -21.81
N ASN A 661 -4.08 -6.83 -22.38
CA ASN A 661 -4.60 -5.48 -22.20
C ASN A 661 -5.07 -4.94 -23.56
N VAL A 662 -6.22 -4.26 -23.57
CA VAL A 662 -6.76 -3.56 -24.74
C VAL A 662 -7.26 -2.20 -24.30
N SER A 663 -6.73 -1.12 -24.90
CA SER A 663 -7.25 0.25 -24.75
C SER A 663 -8.11 0.63 -25.96
N PHE A 664 -9.12 1.47 -25.82
CA PHE A 664 -10.01 1.86 -26.92
C PHE A 664 -10.65 3.22 -26.71
#